data_5ae64fd29c34046fdb80fa4c904fdd40
#
_entry.id   5ae64fd29c34046fdb80fa4c904fdd40
#
_cell.length_a   1.000
_cell.length_b   1.000
_cell.length_c   1.000
_cell.angle_alpha   90.00
_cell.angle_beta   90.00
_cell.angle_gamma   90.00
#
_symmetry.space_group_name_H-M   'P 1'
#
loop_
_entity.id
_entity.type
_entity.pdbx_description
1 polymer ?
#
loop_
_entity_poly.entity_id
_entity_poly.type
_entity_poly.pdbx_seq_one_letter_code
_entity_poly.pdbx_strand_id
1 'polypeptide(L)'
;MDQRWRRGSRYLATIAALAGANFFPELPSAAQLLPDNSLGSESSIITPGSNLQGQPADIIAGGARRGANLFHSFQEFDVGNLQRIYFSNPAGVENILSRVTGTNPSNILGTLGVLGNANLFLINPNGIVFGPNATLDLHGSFMASTASSILFADGTEFSAVNPSATPLLTVSVPLGLQFNGGEGDIVVQAGQIPHPDNPFTEVGDTGQLPGIAQTVNSTDSGAAFDAISGNLSSDSDVDLYQLFLTKGKPFTASTVGNTDINTQLFLFDSNGLGVSANNDSVGFQSTVPLYQPFISAHSGTYYLGISSYDKDPLSSQGYIFDAVENPNGSGAGLPLNGWDEMPRIPTVRPSSGAYTITLNSRSEGLQVQLGRTLALVGNQVRLEGGRLEAPGGWVELAGVGGSGVVGLAQQGQGLRLSVPDGLARADVFLTENALVNVSAGGGGSISIQARNVNMTASSLLAGIAPGFGAVDSRAGDIEINATEALNLDASNITNDVAIGATGDGGTLNFVTGSFSAINGTGLYARTYGVGNAGDVNITTRDTVSFDYSLAVSIVAPTGQGRGGEIRISAGSVFVTNIAQLSALTKGEGDAGNVIINARDTVRFDGSDRRLRLASSAFSSVGDNSPAGQMANGRGGDIRITANSVFFTNGAQLIAGTNGRGDAGNAIIYAHDTVSFDGESGAFSGVAPSGTGNGGSINITSGSLLLSNGAELTVRSQGSGSAGSLTVKAGAIQLDNQGKIRADTVSGGGNVNLRSPLLLLRRNSSITTTAEGTATGGNINVDADFIVSPPNENNDIIANAFAGSGGQITLTAQRIFGFDVRTREDLQRLLNTTNPDELDPQRLPTNDLTAFSQANPTIDTGVVTVQTPALDPTQGLTALPIDFTDPSQLIAATCLADEGSSFAITGRGGLPEDPRQPLMGQEIWQDERGAREDGEVREVERGRGVPIVKAQDWIVDRTGTVVLVAQQPQTHPSGALMHPSCALPNISP
;
A
#
# COMPACT_ATOMS: atom_id res chain seq x y z
N MET A 1 -25.33 42.35 19.28
CA MET A 1 -26.67 42.67 18.83
C MET A 1 -26.93 41.80 17.63
N ASP A 2 -27.47 40.73 18.03
CA ASP A 2 -28.69 40.03 17.56
C ASP A 2 -28.80 39.78 16.04
N GLN A 3 -28.66 38.56 15.74
CA GLN A 3 -29.42 37.68 14.84
C GLN A 3 -28.49 36.68 14.14
N ARG A 4 -28.20 35.58 14.79
CA ARG A 4 -27.80 34.31 14.16
C ARG A 4 -27.86 33.12 15.14
N TRP A 5 -29.05 32.84 15.64
CA TRP A 5 -29.37 31.60 16.35
C TRP A 5 -30.82 31.24 16.11
N ARG A 6 -31.14 30.65 14.97
CA ARG A 6 -32.40 29.89 14.76
C ARG A 6 -32.32 29.16 13.40
N ARG A 7 -31.62 28.03 13.37
CA ARG A 7 -31.85 26.91 12.43
C ARG A 7 -31.03 25.70 12.91
N GLY A 8 -31.52 25.00 13.91
CA GLY A 8 -30.90 23.79 14.45
C GLY A 8 -31.83 23.12 15.44
N SER A 9 -33.11 22.98 15.11
CA SER A 9 -34.05 22.32 15.99
C SER A 9 -35.26 21.81 15.23
N ARG A 10 -35.06 20.86 14.34
CA ARG A 10 -36.11 20.03 13.72
C ARG A 10 -35.63 18.67 13.23
N TYR A 11 -34.78 17.97 13.99
CA TYR A 11 -34.49 16.55 13.79
C TYR A 11 -34.26 15.81 15.11
N LEU A 12 -35.08 16.09 16.11
CA LEU A 12 -35.01 15.41 17.42
C LEU A 12 -36.42 15.19 17.99
N ALA A 13 -37.34 14.74 17.15
CA ALA A 13 -38.69 14.39 17.59
C ALA A 13 -39.32 13.23 16.80
N THR A 14 -38.53 12.23 16.42
CA THR A 14 -39.09 10.99 15.78
C THR A 14 -38.37 9.71 16.20
N ILE A 15 -37.62 9.69 17.33
CA ILE A 15 -37.02 8.47 17.93
C ILE A 15 -37.43 8.39 19.41
N ALA A 16 -38.70 8.57 19.70
CA ALA A 16 -39.27 8.36 21.06
C ALA A 16 -40.62 7.69 21.04
N ALA A 17 -40.89 6.77 20.10
CA ALA A 17 -42.14 6.03 20.08
C ALA A 17 -41.97 4.59 19.54
N LEU A 18 -40.82 3.89 19.84
CA LEU A 18 -40.66 2.48 19.59
C LEU A 18 -39.80 1.80 20.67
N ALA A 19 -39.89 2.25 21.90
CA ALA A 19 -39.32 1.55 23.07
C ALA A 19 -40.48 1.05 23.94
N GLY A 20 -41.23 0.09 23.43
CA GLY A 20 -42.38 -0.53 24.11
C GLY A 20 -42.79 -1.81 23.42
N ALA A 21 -41.86 -2.68 23.07
CA ALA A 21 -42.17 -4.03 22.58
C ALA A 21 -41.31 -5.04 23.40
N ASN A 22 -41.95 -5.60 24.38
CA ASN A 22 -41.81 -6.93 24.94
C ASN A 22 -40.39 -7.55 24.84
N PHE A 23 -39.59 -7.38 25.93
CA PHE A 23 -38.61 -8.39 26.33
C PHE A 23 -39.36 -9.68 26.69
N PHE A 24 -39.73 -10.49 25.68
CA PHE A 24 -39.77 -11.92 25.89
C PHE A 24 -38.32 -12.37 25.72
N PRO A 25 -37.71 -13.05 26.73
CA PRO A 25 -36.49 -13.79 26.46
C PRO A 25 -36.87 -14.78 25.37
N GLU A 26 -36.30 -14.65 24.18
CA GLU A 26 -36.27 -15.72 23.21
C GLU A 26 -35.61 -16.90 23.95
N LEU A 27 -36.41 -17.92 24.19
CA LEU A 27 -35.87 -19.22 24.57
C LEU A 27 -34.87 -19.56 23.46
N PRO A 28 -33.61 -19.94 23.78
CA PRO A 28 -32.65 -20.32 22.76
C PRO A 28 -33.34 -21.38 21.90
N SER A 29 -33.48 -21.07 20.62
CA SER A 29 -33.94 -22.05 19.62
C SER A 29 -33.06 -23.26 19.79
N ALA A 30 -33.63 -24.39 20.19
CA ALA A 30 -32.87 -25.61 20.34
C ALA A 30 -32.24 -25.89 18.98
N ALA A 31 -30.90 -25.97 18.93
CA ALA A 31 -30.16 -26.27 17.72
C ALA A 31 -30.74 -27.52 17.09
N GLN A 32 -31.07 -27.44 15.83
CA GLN A 32 -31.79 -28.46 15.15
C GLN A 32 -30.87 -29.18 14.15
N LEU A 33 -30.43 -30.38 14.53
CA LEU A 33 -29.83 -31.34 13.61
C LEU A 33 -30.94 -32.30 13.12
N LEU A 34 -31.36 -32.07 11.89
CA LEU A 34 -32.45 -32.92 11.31
C LEU A 34 -31.91 -33.60 10.07
N PRO A 35 -31.54 -34.91 10.15
CA PRO A 35 -31.19 -35.70 8.98
C PRO A 35 -32.36 -35.79 8.00
N ASP A 36 -32.09 -35.80 6.70
CA ASP A 36 -33.07 -36.07 5.68
C ASP A 36 -33.03 -37.54 5.26
N ASN A 37 -34.00 -37.97 4.45
CA ASN A 37 -34.11 -39.35 3.96
C ASN A 37 -33.45 -39.55 2.58
N SER A 38 -32.71 -38.58 2.07
CA SER A 38 -32.17 -38.61 0.70
C SER A 38 -31.06 -39.65 0.50
N LEU A 39 -30.42 -40.12 1.57
CA LEU A 39 -29.46 -41.22 1.56
C LEU A 39 -30.10 -42.60 1.77
N GLY A 40 -31.43 -42.69 1.89
CA GLY A 40 -32.16 -43.91 2.05
C GLY A 40 -31.81 -44.69 3.36
N SER A 41 -31.46 -45.96 3.24
CA SER A 41 -31.06 -46.76 4.42
C SER A 41 -29.71 -46.39 5.03
N GLU A 42 -28.89 -45.54 4.36
CA GLU A 42 -27.59 -45.09 4.82
C GLU A 42 -27.68 -43.66 5.41
N SER A 43 -28.79 -43.29 6.02
CA SER A 43 -29.01 -41.97 6.61
C SER A 43 -28.07 -41.64 7.77
N SER A 44 -27.88 -40.37 8.04
CA SER A 44 -27.13 -39.88 9.19
C SER A 44 -27.87 -40.23 10.50
N ILE A 45 -27.14 -40.63 11.52
CA ILE A 45 -27.66 -41.02 12.85
C ILE A 45 -27.07 -40.07 13.87
N ILE A 46 -27.92 -39.40 14.65
CA ILE A 46 -27.48 -38.48 15.73
C ILE A 46 -27.64 -39.19 17.05
N THR A 47 -26.56 -39.22 17.82
CA THR A 47 -26.56 -39.71 19.23
C THR A 47 -26.28 -38.52 20.15
N PRO A 48 -27.32 -37.97 20.78
CA PRO A 48 -27.14 -36.79 21.63
C PRO A 48 -26.55 -37.14 22.98
N GLY A 49 -25.87 -36.14 23.59
CA GLY A 49 -25.39 -36.19 24.97
C GLY A 49 -24.31 -37.24 25.28
N SER A 50 -23.56 -37.68 24.28
CA SER A 50 -22.44 -38.59 24.44
C SER A 50 -21.35 -37.94 25.27
N ASN A 51 -20.72 -38.66 26.18
CA ASN A 51 -19.61 -38.16 26.99
C ASN A 51 -18.31 -38.20 26.14
N LEU A 52 -17.83 -37.06 25.69
CA LEU A 52 -16.57 -36.93 24.98
C LEU A 52 -15.57 -36.12 25.83
N GLN A 53 -14.54 -36.76 26.33
CA GLN A 53 -13.50 -36.16 27.20
C GLN A 53 -14.08 -35.48 28.46
N GLY A 54 -15.11 -36.08 29.06
CA GLY A 54 -15.75 -35.54 30.27
C GLY A 54 -16.81 -34.49 30.08
N GLN A 55 -17.10 -34.14 28.81
CA GLN A 55 -18.10 -33.13 28.44
C GLN A 55 -19.17 -33.74 27.51
N PRO A 56 -20.43 -33.27 27.58
CA PRO A 56 -21.48 -33.74 26.68
C PRO A 56 -21.21 -33.28 25.23
N ALA A 57 -21.47 -34.16 24.28
CA ALA A 57 -21.39 -33.85 22.84
C ALA A 57 -22.41 -34.71 22.08
N ASP A 58 -22.89 -34.18 20.97
CA ASP A 58 -23.73 -34.93 20.04
C ASP A 58 -22.88 -35.56 18.95
N ILE A 59 -23.03 -36.84 18.72
CA ILE A 59 -22.22 -37.58 17.74
C ILE A 59 -23.08 -37.87 16.50
N ILE A 60 -22.59 -37.44 15.34
CA ILE A 60 -23.13 -37.78 14.03
C ILE A 60 -22.41 -39.03 13.52
N ALA A 61 -23.13 -40.11 13.41
CA ALA A 61 -22.66 -41.39 12.86
C ALA A 61 -23.53 -41.84 11.67
N GLY A 62 -23.32 -43.04 11.17
CA GLY A 62 -24.01 -43.54 9.96
C GLY A 62 -23.47 -42.85 8.70
N GLY A 63 -24.33 -42.45 7.82
CA GLY A 63 -23.98 -41.86 6.52
C GLY A 63 -23.61 -42.91 5.47
N ALA A 64 -23.59 -42.50 4.21
CA ALA A 64 -23.27 -43.37 3.08
C ALA A 64 -21.79 -43.38 2.79
N ARG A 65 -21.12 -44.52 2.99
CA ARG A 65 -19.69 -44.64 2.73
C ARG A 65 -19.39 -45.13 1.31
N ARG A 66 -18.48 -44.47 0.60
CA ARG A 66 -17.94 -44.85 -0.71
C ARG A 66 -16.42 -44.66 -0.70
N GLY A 67 -15.70 -45.75 -0.44
CA GLY A 67 -14.24 -45.72 -0.33
C GLY A 67 -13.76 -44.78 0.80
N ALA A 68 -13.00 -43.72 0.43
CA ALA A 68 -12.48 -42.69 1.31
C ALA A 68 -13.53 -41.60 1.64
N ASN A 69 -14.69 -41.57 0.96
CA ASN A 69 -15.71 -40.55 1.14
C ASN A 69 -16.85 -41.08 2.06
N LEU A 70 -17.29 -40.25 2.99
CA LEU A 70 -18.45 -40.45 3.85
C LEU A 70 -19.44 -39.30 3.65
N PHE A 71 -20.64 -39.63 3.17
CA PHE A 71 -21.69 -38.68 2.81
C PHE A 71 -22.73 -38.58 3.93
N HIS A 72 -23.05 -37.35 4.31
CA HIS A 72 -24.12 -37.01 5.23
C HIS A 72 -25.09 -36.01 4.59
N SER A 73 -26.37 -36.14 4.91
CA SER A 73 -27.42 -35.28 4.38
C SER A 73 -28.39 -34.87 5.48
N PHE A 74 -28.68 -33.57 5.55
CA PHE A 74 -29.53 -32.98 6.58
C PHE A 74 -30.59 -32.10 5.92
N GLN A 75 -31.79 -32.08 6.51
CA GLN A 75 -32.78 -31.04 6.22
C GLN A 75 -32.43 -29.75 6.89
N GLU A 76 -31.94 -29.81 8.14
CA GLU A 76 -31.46 -28.64 8.93
C GLU A 76 -30.17 -29.03 9.64
N PHE A 77 -29.24 -28.07 9.69
CA PHE A 77 -27.94 -28.25 10.35
C PHE A 77 -27.55 -26.99 11.11
N ASP A 78 -27.89 -26.95 12.40
CA ASP A 78 -27.53 -25.89 13.31
C ASP A 78 -26.72 -26.43 14.49
N VAL A 79 -25.76 -25.67 14.99
CA VAL A 79 -24.99 -25.94 16.22
C VAL A 79 -25.31 -24.85 17.22
N GLY A 80 -25.97 -25.20 18.31
CA GLY A 80 -26.38 -24.25 19.34
C GLY A 80 -25.20 -23.63 20.08
N ASN A 81 -25.45 -22.53 20.76
CA ASN A 81 -24.45 -21.87 21.55
C ASN A 81 -23.92 -22.82 22.64
N LEU A 82 -22.59 -22.96 22.72
CA LEU A 82 -21.88 -23.90 23.61
C LEU A 82 -22.18 -25.39 23.36
N GLN A 83 -22.99 -25.75 22.36
CA GLN A 83 -23.20 -27.13 21.95
C GLN A 83 -21.93 -27.64 21.24
N ARG A 84 -21.65 -28.94 21.41
CA ARG A 84 -20.54 -29.64 20.79
C ARG A 84 -21.07 -30.76 19.90
N ILE A 85 -20.77 -30.69 18.59
CA ILE A 85 -21.22 -31.67 17.60
C ILE A 85 -20.00 -32.26 16.89
N TYR A 86 -19.92 -33.55 16.82
CA TYR A 86 -18.81 -34.27 16.18
C TYR A 86 -19.26 -35.29 15.16
N PHE A 87 -18.67 -35.25 14.00
CA PHE A 87 -18.76 -36.34 13.02
C PHE A 87 -17.85 -37.49 13.44
N SER A 88 -18.43 -38.71 13.43
CA SER A 88 -17.66 -39.94 13.57
C SER A 88 -16.79 -40.14 12.32
N ASN A 89 -15.53 -40.54 12.50
CA ASN A 89 -14.60 -40.81 11.40
C ASN A 89 -14.20 -42.30 11.39
N PRO A 90 -14.92 -43.17 10.66
CA PRO A 90 -14.54 -44.58 10.50
C PRO A 90 -13.18 -44.70 9.79
N ALA A 91 -12.42 -45.75 10.15
CA ALA A 91 -11.10 -46.01 9.58
C ALA A 91 -11.13 -46.02 8.04
N GLY A 92 -10.17 -45.30 7.42
CA GLY A 92 -10.03 -45.18 5.95
C GLY A 92 -10.99 -44.18 5.31
N VAL A 93 -11.71 -43.36 6.09
CA VAL A 93 -12.44 -42.20 5.59
C VAL A 93 -11.49 -40.97 5.63
N GLU A 94 -11.32 -40.34 4.48
CA GLU A 94 -10.46 -39.12 4.31
C GLU A 94 -11.29 -37.86 4.15
N ASN A 95 -12.54 -37.97 3.61
CA ASN A 95 -13.44 -36.86 3.40
C ASN A 95 -14.83 -37.14 3.98
N ILE A 96 -15.33 -36.25 4.80
CA ILE A 96 -16.70 -36.20 5.27
C ILE A 96 -17.39 -35.07 4.53
N LEU A 97 -18.41 -35.40 3.73
CA LEU A 97 -19.14 -34.49 2.89
C LEU A 97 -20.59 -34.37 3.43
N SER A 98 -20.89 -33.17 3.95
CA SER A 98 -22.18 -32.85 4.56
C SER A 98 -22.91 -31.81 3.73
N ARG A 99 -24.16 -32.15 3.32
CA ARG A 99 -25.04 -31.18 2.63
C ARG A 99 -26.29 -30.90 3.45
N VAL A 100 -26.81 -29.69 3.27
CA VAL A 100 -28.10 -29.27 3.83
C VAL A 100 -29.08 -29.07 2.67
N THR A 101 -30.22 -29.80 2.73
CA THR A 101 -31.23 -29.84 1.64
C THR A 101 -32.47 -29.00 1.95
N GLY A 102 -32.59 -28.47 3.17
CA GLY A 102 -33.69 -27.60 3.56
C GLY A 102 -33.53 -26.18 3.00
N THR A 103 -34.32 -25.25 3.50
CA THR A 103 -34.42 -23.88 3.00
C THR A 103 -33.81 -22.82 3.96
N ASN A 104 -33.36 -23.24 5.14
CA ASN A 104 -32.79 -22.35 6.16
C ASN A 104 -31.27 -22.29 6.07
N PRO A 105 -30.62 -21.16 6.39
CA PRO A 105 -29.17 -21.10 6.60
C PRO A 105 -28.76 -21.96 7.79
N SER A 106 -27.52 -22.39 7.83
CA SER A 106 -26.92 -23.08 8.98
C SER A 106 -26.30 -22.08 9.96
N ASN A 107 -26.72 -22.14 11.24
CA ASN A 107 -26.17 -21.34 12.33
C ASN A 107 -25.23 -22.20 13.16
N ILE A 108 -23.94 -21.94 13.08
CA ILE A 108 -22.89 -22.64 13.83
C ILE A 108 -22.46 -21.73 14.98
N LEU A 109 -23.08 -21.90 16.16
CA LEU A 109 -22.85 -21.04 17.31
C LEU A 109 -22.00 -21.71 18.40
N GLY A 110 -21.57 -22.96 18.21
CA GLY A 110 -20.77 -23.75 19.14
C GLY A 110 -19.68 -24.53 18.42
N THR A 111 -19.27 -25.68 18.99
CA THR A 111 -18.14 -26.47 18.47
C THR A 111 -18.60 -27.46 17.41
N LEU A 112 -17.99 -27.40 16.24
CA LEU A 112 -18.14 -28.38 15.17
C LEU A 112 -16.84 -29.16 15.01
N GLY A 113 -16.88 -30.50 15.14
CA GLY A 113 -15.69 -31.31 15.14
C GLY A 113 -15.77 -32.62 14.33
N VAL A 114 -14.62 -33.29 14.21
CA VAL A 114 -14.46 -34.62 13.58
C VAL A 114 -13.63 -35.50 14.50
N LEU A 115 -14.14 -36.71 14.82
CA LEU A 115 -13.43 -37.69 15.65
C LEU A 115 -12.38 -38.45 14.82
N GLY A 116 -11.42 -37.72 14.24
CA GLY A 116 -10.37 -38.26 13.39
C GLY A 116 -9.73 -37.21 12.46
N ASN A 117 -9.05 -37.72 11.41
CA ASN A 117 -8.21 -36.91 10.53
C ASN A 117 -8.88 -36.52 9.21
N ALA A 118 -10.16 -36.89 9.01
CA ALA A 118 -10.85 -36.58 7.75
C ALA A 118 -11.07 -35.07 7.58
N ASN A 119 -11.03 -34.62 6.33
CA ASN A 119 -11.48 -33.30 5.93
C ASN A 119 -13.00 -33.20 6.10
N LEU A 120 -13.50 -32.04 6.49
CA LEU A 120 -14.93 -31.78 6.60
C LEU A 120 -15.37 -30.75 5.55
N PHE A 121 -16.33 -31.16 4.72
CA PHE A 121 -17.00 -30.29 3.74
C PHE A 121 -18.44 -30.08 4.21
N LEU A 122 -18.84 -28.84 4.43
CA LEU A 122 -20.20 -28.44 4.77
C LEU A 122 -20.74 -27.54 3.67
N ILE A 123 -21.81 -27.98 2.96
CA ILE A 123 -22.48 -27.15 1.97
C ILE A 123 -23.91 -26.85 2.38
N ASN A 124 -24.28 -25.55 2.33
CA ASN A 124 -25.66 -25.10 2.49
C ASN A 124 -25.95 -23.94 1.53
N PRO A 125 -26.70 -24.15 0.44
CA PRO A 125 -26.98 -23.08 -0.52
C PRO A 125 -27.71 -21.86 0.05
N ASN A 126 -28.34 -21.99 1.22
CA ASN A 126 -29.10 -20.87 1.82
C ASN A 126 -28.27 -19.94 2.68
N GLY A 127 -27.00 -20.29 2.95
CA GLY A 127 -26.08 -19.51 3.76
C GLY A 127 -25.53 -20.27 4.97
N ILE A 128 -24.41 -19.76 5.53
CA ILE A 128 -23.79 -20.31 6.74
C ILE A 128 -23.34 -19.15 7.62
N VAL A 129 -23.74 -19.17 8.88
CA VAL A 129 -23.35 -18.17 9.89
C VAL A 129 -22.54 -18.86 10.99
N PHE A 130 -21.30 -18.45 11.16
CA PHE A 130 -20.47 -18.79 12.31
C PHE A 130 -20.61 -17.68 13.35
N GLY A 131 -21.25 -18.00 14.46
CA GLY A 131 -21.50 -17.05 15.52
C GLY A 131 -20.28 -16.81 16.43
N PRO A 132 -20.42 -15.94 17.42
CA PRO A 132 -19.32 -15.50 18.28
C PRO A 132 -18.56 -16.62 19.00
N ASN A 133 -19.22 -17.74 19.32
CA ASN A 133 -18.63 -18.88 20.04
C ASN A 133 -18.39 -20.08 19.11
N ALA A 134 -18.41 -19.85 17.80
CA ALA A 134 -18.15 -20.91 16.82
C ALA A 134 -16.67 -21.33 16.87
N THR A 135 -16.45 -22.63 17.07
CA THR A 135 -15.09 -23.22 17.08
C THR A 135 -15.04 -24.48 16.25
N LEU A 136 -13.84 -24.78 15.72
CA LEU A 136 -13.58 -26.01 14.98
C LEU A 136 -12.68 -26.94 15.81
N ASP A 137 -13.07 -28.21 15.97
CA ASP A 137 -12.27 -29.26 16.61
C ASP A 137 -12.08 -30.44 15.64
N LEU A 138 -11.12 -30.29 14.73
CA LEU A 138 -10.83 -31.27 13.67
C LEU A 138 -9.34 -31.30 13.32
N HIS A 139 -8.85 -32.44 12.83
CA HIS A 139 -7.45 -32.63 12.44
C HIS A 139 -7.23 -32.55 10.91
N GLY A 140 -8.32 -32.56 10.14
CA GLY A 140 -8.32 -32.37 8.68
C GLY A 140 -8.49 -30.90 8.27
N SER A 141 -8.65 -30.69 6.98
CA SER A 141 -9.04 -29.38 6.43
C SER A 141 -10.54 -29.16 6.60
N PHE A 142 -10.95 -27.91 6.68
CA PHE A 142 -12.34 -27.49 6.77
C PHE A 142 -12.73 -26.64 5.56
N MET A 143 -13.88 -26.97 4.96
CA MET A 143 -14.49 -26.17 3.90
C MET A 143 -15.97 -25.95 4.20
N ALA A 144 -16.36 -24.69 4.29
CA ALA A 144 -17.76 -24.29 4.28
C ALA A 144 -18.10 -23.59 2.96
N SER A 145 -19.20 -23.98 2.34
CA SER A 145 -19.62 -23.38 1.07
C SER A 145 -21.14 -23.28 0.96
N THR A 146 -21.56 -22.23 0.23
CA THR A 146 -22.97 -22.10 -0.17
C THR A 146 -23.22 -22.66 -1.57
N ALA A 147 -22.29 -23.41 -2.12
CA ALA A 147 -22.48 -24.10 -3.40
C ALA A 147 -23.71 -24.99 -3.40
N SER A 148 -24.36 -25.08 -4.55
CA SER A 148 -25.52 -25.94 -4.80
C SER A 148 -25.14 -27.42 -4.79
N SER A 149 -23.84 -27.75 -5.11
CA SER A 149 -23.36 -29.14 -5.11
C SER A 149 -21.84 -29.28 -5.11
N ILE A 150 -21.38 -30.49 -4.75
CA ILE A 150 -19.97 -30.90 -4.89
C ILE A 150 -19.88 -31.82 -6.12
N LEU A 151 -18.95 -31.48 -7.03
CA LEU A 151 -18.62 -32.24 -8.23
C LEU A 151 -17.43 -33.17 -8.00
N PHE A 152 -17.45 -34.36 -8.63
CA PHE A 152 -16.41 -35.36 -8.50
C PHE A 152 -15.70 -35.64 -9.83
N ALA A 153 -14.53 -36.28 -9.76
CA ALA A 153 -13.69 -36.56 -10.92
C ALA A 153 -14.34 -37.51 -11.96
N ASP A 154 -15.28 -38.32 -11.55
CA ASP A 154 -16.06 -39.22 -12.44
C ASP A 154 -17.31 -38.59 -13.02
N GLY A 155 -17.55 -37.30 -12.80
CA GLY A 155 -18.71 -36.57 -13.27
C GLY A 155 -19.96 -36.74 -12.39
N THR A 156 -19.87 -37.43 -11.26
CA THR A 156 -20.97 -37.48 -10.30
C THR A 156 -21.10 -36.19 -9.52
N GLU A 157 -22.30 -35.95 -8.96
CA GLU A 157 -22.67 -34.74 -8.25
C GLU A 157 -23.34 -35.08 -6.92
N PHE A 158 -22.88 -34.44 -5.83
CA PHE A 158 -23.54 -34.49 -4.53
C PHE A 158 -24.27 -33.14 -4.31
N SER A 159 -25.55 -33.11 -4.74
CA SER A 159 -26.34 -31.87 -4.80
C SER A 159 -27.18 -31.67 -3.54
N ALA A 160 -27.13 -30.43 -2.99
CA ALA A 160 -28.00 -29.97 -1.91
C ALA A 160 -29.37 -29.49 -2.42
N VAL A 161 -29.46 -28.97 -3.65
CA VAL A 161 -30.68 -28.42 -4.24
C VAL A 161 -31.51 -29.44 -4.99
N ASN A 162 -30.91 -30.53 -5.47
CA ASN A 162 -31.57 -31.64 -6.18
C ASN A 162 -31.19 -33.00 -5.56
N PRO A 163 -31.53 -33.24 -4.28
CA PRO A 163 -31.21 -34.50 -3.64
C PRO A 163 -32.04 -35.61 -4.25
N SER A 164 -31.45 -36.45 -5.09
CA SER A 164 -32.18 -37.62 -5.62
C SER A 164 -32.40 -38.69 -4.53
N ALA A 165 -33.52 -39.42 -4.59
CA ALA A 165 -33.86 -40.46 -3.61
C ALA A 165 -32.85 -41.64 -3.55
N THR A 166 -32.02 -41.78 -4.56
CA THR A 166 -30.90 -42.73 -4.62
C THR A 166 -29.72 -42.02 -5.30
N PRO A 167 -28.96 -41.20 -4.56
CA PRO A 167 -27.86 -40.49 -5.16
C PRO A 167 -26.78 -41.47 -5.64
N LEU A 168 -26.27 -41.23 -6.84
CA LEU A 168 -25.06 -41.88 -7.33
C LEU A 168 -23.88 -41.31 -6.52
N LEU A 169 -23.52 -41.99 -5.44
CA LEU A 169 -22.37 -41.63 -4.61
C LEU A 169 -21.10 -42.33 -5.11
N THR A 170 -19.98 -41.69 -5.01
CA THR A 170 -18.73 -42.09 -5.68
C THR A 170 -17.56 -42.26 -4.73
N VAL A 171 -16.60 -43.09 -5.15
CA VAL A 171 -15.28 -43.23 -4.53
C VAL A 171 -14.29 -42.15 -5.03
N SER A 172 -14.67 -41.41 -6.08
CA SER A 172 -13.84 -40.39 -6.70
C SER A 172 -13.57 -39.18 -5.78
N VAL A 173 -12.51 -38.45 -6.05
CA VAL A 173 -12.18 -37.28 -5.27
C VAL A 173 -13.06 -36.08 -5.65
N PRO A 174 -13.39 -35.18 -4.68
CA PRO A 174 -14.05 -33.92 -4.97
C PRO A 174 -13.17 -33.05 -5.88
N LEU A 175 -13.71 -32.51 -6.97
CA LEU A 175 -13.00 -31.64 -7.93
C LEU A 175 -13.53 -30.21 -8.00
N GLY A 176 -14.75 -29.96 -7.52
CA GLY A 176 -15.31 -28.63 -7.65
C GLY A 176 -16.58 -28.40 -6.85
N LEU A 177 -16.94 -27.14 -6.75
CA LEU A 177 -18.15 -26.63 -6.14
C LEU A 177 -18.99 -25.97 -7.24
N GLN A 178 -20.19 -26.47 -7.49
CA GLN A 178 -21.14 -25.94 -8.47
C GLN A 178 -21.98 -24.85 -7.82
N PHE A 179 -21.99 -23.68 -8.40
CA PHE A 179 -22.91 -22.58 -8.10
C PHE A 179 -23.93 -22.42 -9.21
N ASN A 180 -25.17 -22.11 -8.88
CA ASN A 180 -26.26 -21.87 -9.82
C ASN A 180 -26.62 -20.39 -9.94
N GLY A 181 -26.11 -19.55 -9.01
CA GLY A 181 -26.40 -18.14 -8.83
C GLY A 181 -27.59 -17.91 -7.88
N GLY A 182 -27.41 -16.95 -6.97
CA GLY A 182 -28.43 -16.64 -5.96
C GLY A 182 -28.33 -17.44 -4.66
N GLU A 183 -27.18 -18.11 -4.44
CA GLU A 183 -26.87 -18.76 -3.17
C GLU A 183 -26.70 -17.72 -2.05
N GLY A 184 -26.76 -18.20 -0.79
CA GLY A 184 -26.61 -17.36 0.41
C GLY A 184 -25.16 -16.93 0.71
N ASP A 185 -25.00 -16.10 1.73
CA ASP A 185 -23.71 -15.60 2.17
C ASP A 185 -23.08 -16.50 3.25
N ILE A 186 -21.76 -16.36 3.45
CA ILE A 186 -21.06 -16.89 4.61
C ILE A 186 -20.68 -15.71 5.51
N VAL A 187 -21.08 -15.78 6.79
CA VAL A 187 -20.75 -14.76 7.79
C VAL A 187 -19.97 -15.39 8.94
N VAL A 188 -18.86 -14.79 9.32
CA VAL A 188 -18.08 -15.16 10.52
C VAL A 188 -18.09 -13.96 11.46
N GLN A 189 -18.76 -14.10 12.59
CA GLN A 189 -18.90 -13.03 13.57
C GLN A 189 -17.72 -13.01 14.55
N ALA A 190 -17.47 -11.83 15.12
CA ALA A 190 -16.51 -11.66 16.20
C ALA A 190 -16.79 -12.67 17.32
N GLY A 191 -15.75 -13.39 17.75
CA GLY A 191 -15.81 -14.07 19.02
C GLY A 191 -16.21 -13.04 20.09
N GLN A 192 -17.20 -13.35 20.92
CA GLN A 192 -17.43 -12.50 22.08
C GLN A 192 -16.14 -12.56 22.88
N ILE A 193 -15.45 -11.44 22.99
CA ILE A 193 -14.44 -11.30 24.04
C ILE A 193 -15.25 -11.50 25.31
N PRO A 194 -15.00 -12.56 26.11
CA PRO A 194 -15.74 -12.70 27.36
C PRO A 194 -15.61 -11.36 28.07
N HIS A 195 -16.73 -10.73 28.38
CA HIS A 195 -16.66 -9.57 29.28
C HIS A 195 -15.93 -10.12 30.52
N PRO A 196 -14.82 -9.51 30.96
CA PRO A 196 -14.00 -10.10 32.00
C PRO A 196 -14.88 -10.40 33.22
N ASP A 197 -14.97 -11.67 33.57
CA ASP A 197 -15.78 -12.07 34.72
C ASP A 197 -15.11 -11.63 36.04
N ASN A 198 -13.79 -11.34 35.95
CA ASN A 198 -12.97 -11.00 37.09
C ASN A 198 -11.85 -10.00 36.74
N PRO A 199 -12.17 -8.74 36.37
CA PRO A 199 -11.15 -7.76 36.05
C PRO A 199 -10.46 -7.22 37.30
N PHE A 200 -9.14 -7.10 37.27
CA PHE A 200 -8.40 -6.22 38.16
C PHE A 200 -8.67 -4.77 37.77
N THR A 201 -9.11 -3.94 38.70
CA THR A 201 -9.29 -2.52 38.44
C THR A 201 -8.13 -1.73 39.06
N GLU A 202 -7.53 -0.88 38.24
CA GLU A 202 -6.48 0.03 38.69
C GLU A 202 -6.93 0.87 39.91
N VAL A 203 -6.02 1.06 40.87
CA VAL A 203 -6.27 1.85 42.08
C VAL A 203 -5.36 3.08 42.10
N GLY A 204 -5.93 4.23 41.72
CA GLY A 204 -5.17 5.46 41.51
C GLY A 204 -4.37 5.41 40.24
N ASP A 205 -3.40 6.29 40.08
CA ASP A 205 -2.49 6.33 38.91
C ASP A 205 -1.35 5.32 39.12
N THR A 206 -1.19 4.38 38.17
CA THR A 206 -0.18 3.31 38.23
C THR A 206 1.19 3.84 37.87
N GLY A 207 2.21 3.45 38.59
CA GLY A 207 3.56 3.93 38.35
C GLY A 207 4.20 3.38 37.07
N GLN A 208 5.05 4.14 36.46
CA GLN A 208 5.66 3.90 35.13
C GLN A 208 6.94 3.04 35.18
N LEU A 209 7.44 2.65 36.36
CA LEU A 209 8.69 1.90 36.51
C LEU A 209 8.48 0.65 37.39
N PRO A 210 9.31 -0.41 37.24
CA PRO A 210 9.17 -1.66 37.99
C PRO A 210 9.03 -1.51 39.50
N GLY A 211 9.73 -0.53 40.10
CA GLY A 211 9.71 -0.31 41.56
C GLY A 211 8.43 0.32 42.13
N ILE A 212 7.58 0.85 41.27
CA ILE A 212 6.32 1.53 41.57
C ILE A 212 5.15 0.98 40.74
N ALA A 213 5.32 -0.13 40.06
CA ALA A 213 4.29 -0.83 39.29
C ALA A 213 3.21 -1.40 40.23
N GLN A 214 1.95 -1.34 39.79
CA GLN A 214 0.84 -1.91 40.56
C GLN A 214 0.80 -3.43 40.43
N THR A 215 0.77 -4.14 41.55
CA THR A 215 0.76 -5.60 41.56
C THR A 215 -0.65 -6.16 41.32
N VAL A 216 -0.80 -6.96 40.26
CA VAL A 216 -2.01 -7.72 39.97
C VAL A 216 -1.94 -9.06 40.67
N ASN A 217 -2.51 -9.14 41.85
CA ASN A 217 -2.59 -10.38 42.63
C ASN A 217 -3.86 -11.17 42.31
N SER A 218 -3.89 -12.47 42.62
CA SER A 218 -5.13 -13.23 42.56
C SER A 218 -6.17 -12.62 43.50
N THR A 219 -7.46 -12.84 43.21
CA THR A 219 -8.55 -12.45 44.12
C THR A 219 -8.44 -13.10 45.50
N ASP A 220 -9.19 -12.58 46.47
CA ASP A 220 -9.28 -13.18 47.83
C ASP A 220 -9.70 -14.68 47.82
N SER A 221 -10.36 -15.12 46.75
CA SER A 221 -10.71 -16.51 46.48
C SER A 221 -9.60 -17.34 45.85
N GLY A 222 -8.45 -16.73 45.51
CA GLY A 222 -7.34 -17.36 44.82
C GLY A 222 -7.52 -17.53 43.30
N ALA A 223 -8.59 -16.99 42.71
CA ALA A 223 -8.81 -16.99 41.27
C ALA A 223 -7.89 -15.94 40.58
N ALA A 224 -7.30 -16.31 39.43
CA ALA A 224 -6.53 -15.37 38.64
C ALA A 224 -7.46 -14.31 38.00
N PHE A 225 -6.98 -13.07 37.87
CA PHE A 225 -7.67 -12.06 37.08
C PHE A 225 -7.60 -12.41 35.58
N ASP A 226 -8.68 -12.15 34.86
CA ASP A 226 -8.80 -12.39 33.44
C ASP A 226 -8.63 -11.10 32.61
N ALA A 227 -8.62 -9.94 33.26
CA ALA A 227 -8.33 -8.66 32.65
C ALA A 227 -7.77 -7.64 33.64
N ILE A 228 -7.25 -6.54 33.08
CA ILE A 228 -6.83 -5.33 33.81
C ILE A 228 -7.57 -4.15 33.21
N SER A 229 -8.31 -3.39 34.00
CA SER A 229 -8.98 -2.15 33.59
C SER A 229 -8.33 -0.95 34.24
N GLY A 230 -8.00 0.05 33.44
CA GLY A 230 -7.35 1.29 33.89
C GLY A 230 -7.69 2.47 32.99
N ASN A 231 -6.97 3.58 33.18
CA ASN A 231 -7.20 4.80 32.43
C ASN A 231 -5.91 5.59 32.20
N LEU A 232 -5.47 5.72 30.95
CA LEU A 232 -4.40 6.65 30.61
C LEU A 232 -4.93 8.07 30.72
N SER A 233 -4.47 8.79 31.76
CA SER A 233 -4.97 10.12 32.15
C SER A 233 -4.56 11.22 31.16
N SER A 234 -3.51 10.99 30.38
CA SER A 234 -2.96 11.89 29.36
C SER A 234 -2.16 11.14 28.31
N ASP A 235 -1.77 11.80 27.22
CA ASP A 235 -0.90 11.26 26.17
C ASP A 235 0.50 10.86 26.69
N SER A 236 0.93 11.40 27.81
CA SER A 236 2.24 11.09 28.43
C SER A 236 2.14 10.03 29.52
N ASP A 237 0.94 9.55 29.79
CA ASP A 237 0.68 8.56 30.82
C ASP A 237 1.06 7.16 30.38
N VAL A 238 1.56 6.37 31.33
CA VAL A 238 1.97 4.98 31.17
C VAL A 238 1.66 4.20 32.42
N ASP A 239 0.93 3.13 32.29
CA ASP A 239 0.61 2.23 33.40
C ASP A 239 1.44 0.96 33.33
N LEU A 240 2.12 0.61 34.41
CA LEU A 240 2.92 -0.60 34.53
C LEU A 240 2.38 -1.53 35.63
N TYR A 241 2.03 -2.75 35.23
CA TYR A 241 1.46 -3.77 36.06
C TYR A 241 2.45 -4.90 36.35
N GLN A 242 2.56 -5.32 37.60
CA GLN A 242 3.37 -6.47 38.00
C GLN A 242 2.51 -7.73 37.98
N LEU A 243 2.90 -8.72 37.18
CA LEU A 243 2.20 -10.01 37.00
C LEU A 243 3.08 -11.17 37.49
N PHE A 244 2.48 -12.28 37.90
CA PHE A 244 3.19 -13.54 38.11
C PHE A 244 2.87 -14.53 36.99
N LEU A 245 3.86 -14.89 36.17
CA LEU A 245 3.71 -15.88 35.12
C LEU A 245 4.26 -17.24 35.55
N THR A 246 3.51 -18.31 35.23
CA THR A 246 3.89 -19.67 35.55
C THR A 246 4.65 -20.33 34.40
N LYS A 247 5.77 -20.98 34.72
CA LYS A 247 6.57 -21.75 33.77
C LYS A 247 5.72 -22.66 32.87
N GLY A 248 5.93 -22.61 31.58
CA GLY A 248 5.27 -23.47 30.59
C GLY A 248 3.80 -23.16 30.36
N LYS A 249 3.22 -22.13 30.99
CA LYS A 249 1.86 -21.65 30.70
C LYS A 249 1.94 -20.55 29.64
N PRO A 250 1.06 -20.58 28.62
CA PRO A 250 0.98 -19.53 27.64
C PRO A 250 0.42 -18.25 28.28
N PHE A 251 0.98 -17.10 27.86
CA PHE A 251 0.53 -15.76 28.27
C PHE A 251 0.31 -14.89 27.06
N THR A 252 -0.81 -14.17 27.05
CA THR A 252 -1.14 -13.11 26.11
C THR A 252 -1.83 -11.98 26.86
N ALA A 253 -1.65 -10.75 26.38
CA ALA A 253 -2.37 -9.57 26.86
C ALA A 253 -2.84 -8.77 25.64
N SER A 254 -4.09 -8.32 25.63
CA SER A 254 -4.67 -7.66 24.44
C SER A 254 -5.62 -6.54 24.84
N THR A 255 -5.52 -5.40 24.15
CA THR A 255 -6.49 -4.30 24.22
C THR A 255 -7.52 -4.34 23.09
N VAL A 256 -7.42 -5.30 22.18
CA VAL A 256 -8.30 -5.42 21.01
C VAL A 256 -9.77 -5.55 21.42
N GLY A 257 -10.61 -4.66 20.87
CA GLY A 257 -12.05 -4.62 21.17
C GLY A 257 -12.43 -3.98 22.51
N ASN A 258 -11.45 -3.54 23.32
CA ASN A 258 -11.67 -3.12 24.72
C ASN A 258 -11.26 -1.68 25.01
N THR A 259 -10.95 -0.89 23.99
CA THR A 259 -10.63 0.54 24.12
C THR A 259 -10.80 1.26 22.80
N ASP A 260 -11.05 2.56 22.85
CA ASP A 260 -11.10 3.44 21.68
C ASP A 260 -9.78 4.19 21.44
N ILE A 261 -8.78 4.04 22.34
CA ILE A 261 -7.49 4.71 22.25
C ILE A 261 -6.51 3.89 21.42
N ASN A 262 -5.54 4.60 20.81
CA ASN A 262 -4.41 3.96 20.12
C ASN A 262 -3.37 3.55 21.17
N THR A 263 -3.25 2.24 21.43
CA THR A 263 -2.44 1.70 22.52
C THR A 263 -1.16 1.04 22.04
N GLN A 264 -0.14 1.04 22.91
CA GLN A 264 1.03 0.15 22.84
C GLN A 264 1.08 -0.73 24.06
N LEU A 265 1.45 -2.00 23.89
CA LEU A 265 1.67 -2.95 24.99
C LEU A 265 3.12 -3.42 25.02
N PHE A 266 3.67 -3.56 26.21
CA PHE A 266 5.05 -3.97 26.45
C PHE A 266 5.11 -5.02 27.55
N LEU A 267 5.88 -6.09 27.32
CA LEU A 267 6.19 -7.11 28.33
C LEU A 267 7.67 -7.05 28.71
N PHE A 268 7.95 -7.01 30.01
CA PHE A 268 9.30 -7.02 30.56
C PHE A 268 9.47 -8.18 31.55
N ASP A 269 10.70 -8.67 31.68
CA ASP A 269 11.04 -9.67 32.69
C ASP A 269 11.16 -9.05 34.09
N SER A 270 11.48 -9.88 35.12
CA SER A 270 11.66 -9.46 36.52
C SER A 270 12.77 -8.42 36.71
N ASN A 271 13.70 -8.29 35.78
CA ASN A 271 14.80 -7.33 35.83
C ASN A 271 14.45 -6.05 35.06
N GLY A 272 13.27 -5.95 34.49
CA GLY A 272 12.86 -4.84 33.60
C GLY A 272 13.45 -4.92 32.21
N LEU A 273 14.00 -6.07 31.79
CA LEU A 273 14.47 -6.26 30.42
C LEU A 273 13.30 -6.51 29.49
N GLY A 274 13.34 -5.92 28.31
CA GLY A 274 12.29 -6.11 27.29
C GLY A 274 12.14 -7.57 26.87
N VAL A 275 10.91 -8.04 26.76
CA VAL A 275 10.55 -9.39 26.31
C VAL A 275 9.79 -9.33 25.01
N SER A 276 8.74 -8.50 24.93
CA SER A 276 7.90 -8.33 23.75
C SER A 276 7.19 -6.99 23.78
N ALA A 277 6.95 -6.41 22.65
CA ALA A 277 6.14 -5.20 22.50
C ALA A 277 5.22 -5.32 21.29
N ASN A 278 4.14 -4.58 21.28
CA ASN A 278 3.29 -4.43 20.10
C ASN A 278 2.59 -3.08 20.12
N ASN A 279 2.57 -2.45 18.95
CA ASN A 279 1.92 -1.18 18.74
C ASN A 279 0.54 -1.33 18.09
N ASP A 280 0.42 -2.19 17.06
CA ASP A 280 -0.81 -2.35 16.27
C ASP A 280 -0.99 -3.83 15.90
N SER A 281 -1.85 -4.56 16.60
CA SER A 281 -2.18 -5.94 16.23
C SER A 281 -3.41 -6.01 15.34
N VAL A 282 -4.43 -5.24 15.68
CA VAL A 282 -5.65 -5.10 14.90
C VAL A 282 -6.11 -3.64 14.98
N GLY A 283 -6.09 -2.94 13.87
CA GLY A 283 -6.38 -1.51 13.85
C GLY A 283 -5.35 -0.72 14.65
N PHE A 284 -5.77 -0.02 15.71
CA PHE A 284 -4.93 0.79 16.60
C PHE A 284 -4.77 0.17 17.99
N GLN A 285 -5.07 -1.12 18.14
CA GLN A 285 -5.07 -1.81 19.43
C GLN A 285 -4.01 -2.89 19.43
N SER A 286 -3.43 -3.17 20.61
CA SER A 286 -2.22 -3.98 20.73
C SER A 286 -2.49 -5.34 21.35
N THR A 287 -1.71 -6.34 20.96
CA THR A 287 -1.68 -7.67 21.59
C THR A 287 -0.23 -8.09 21.78
N VAL A 288 0.14 -8.48 22.99
CA VAL A 288 1.50 -8.93 23.33
C VAL A 288 1.49 -10.38 23.81
N PRO A 289 2.28 -11.24 23.21
CA PRO A 289 2.95 -11.10 21.90
C PRO A 289 1.96 -11.25 20.73
N LEU A 290 2.28 -10.69 19.58
CA LEU A 290 1.40 -10.64 18.40
C LEU A 290 1.12 -12.03 17.79
N TYR A 291 2.14 -12.88 17.64
CA TYR A 291 2.03 -14.09 16.80
C TYR A 291 1.74 -15.38 17.57
N GLN A 292 2.38 -15.56 18.72
CA GLN A 292 2.26 -16.77 19.54
C GLN A 292 2.25 -16.38 21.03
N PRO A 293 1.48 -17.05 21.88
CA PRO A 293 1.52 -16.79 23.31
C PRO A 293 2.94 -16.93 23.87
N PHE A 294 3.33 -15.98 24.71
CA PHE A 294 4.61 -16.06 25.42
C PHE A 294 4.60 -17.25 26.39
N ILE A 295 5.57 -18.14 26.26
CA ILE A 295 5.73 -19.27 27.18
C ILE A 295 6.94 -18.99 28.07
N SER A 296 6.68 -18.64 29.32
CA SER A 296 7.76 -18.35 30.23
C SER A 296 8.62 -19.59 30.51
N ALA A 297 9.94 -19.43 30.38
CA ALA A 297 10.92 -20.49 30.74
C ALA A 297 11.01 -20.73 32.25
N HIS A 298 10.62 -19.76 33.08
CA HIS A 298 10.69 -19.78 34.55
C HIS A 298 9.41 -19.17 35.11
N SER A 299 8.91 -19.73 36.23
CA SER A 299 7.86 -19.05 37.00
C SER A 299 8.46 -17.83 37.71
N GLY A 300 7.80 -16.68 37.65
CA GLY A 300 8.32 -15.46 38.27
C GLY A 300 7.55 -14.22 37.92
N THR A 301 8.05 -13.12 38.42
CA THR A 301 7.53 -11.77 38.19
C THR A 301 7.83 -11.29 36.77
N TYR A 302 6.84 -10.69 36.14
CA TYR A 302 6.94 -9.97 34.87
C TYR A 302 6.21 -8.64 35.00
N TYR A 303 6.51 -7.69 34.09
CA TYR A 303 5.82 -6.40 34.07
C TYR A 303 5.14 -6.23 32.73
N LEU A 304 3.86 -5.85 32.75
CA LEU A 304 3.07 -5.50 31.57
C LEU A 304 2.84 -4.01 31.56
N GLY A 305 3.38 -3.31 30.54
CA GLY A 305 3.20 -1.88 30.36
C GLY A 305 2.17 -1.59 29.28
N ILE A 306 1.38 -0.54 29.49
CA ILE A 306 0.51 0.05 28.49
C ILE A 306 0.81 1.55 28.38
N SER A 307 0.95 2.03 27.15
CA SER A 307 1.06 3.45 26.84
C SER A 307 0.17 3.81 25.63
N SER A 308 0.05 5.10 25.38
CA SER A 308 -0.46 5.56 24.09
C SER A 308 0.59 5.42 22.99
N TYR A 309 0.15 5.49 21.73
CA TYR A 309 1.02 5.45 20.55
C TYR A 309 2.23 6.40 20.64
N ASP A 310 3.41 5.93 20.23
CA ASP A 310 4.67 6.70 20.18
C ASP A 310 5.21 7.12 21.57
N LYS A 311 4.85 6.39 22.64
CA LYS A 311 5.39 6.53 24.00
C LYS A 311 6.18 5.28 24.35
N ASP A 312 7.47 5.29 23.99
CA ASP A 312 8.33 4.12 24.00
C ASP A 312 9.20 4.01 25.27
N PRO A 313 9.46 2.78 25.75
CA PRO A 313 10.28 2.56 26.92
C PRO A 313 11.77 2.74 26.64
N LEU A 314 12.44 3.42 27.56
CA LEU A 314 13.86 3.74 27.51
C LEU A 314 14.64 2.97 28.59
N SER A 315 15.85 2.56 28.23
CA SER A 315 16.92 2.20 29.16
C SER A 315 17.92 3.37 29.34
N SER A 316 18.96 3.16 30.12
CA SER A 316 20.03 4.14 30.27
C SER A 316 20.83 4.45 28.99
N GLN A 317 20.68 3.66 27.93
CA GLN A 317 21.38 3.80 26.66
C GLN A 317 20.45 4.05 25.45
N GLY A 318 19.16 4.23 25.67
CA GLY A 318 18.17 4.54 24.64
C GLY A 318 16.97 3.58 24.64
N TYR A 319 16.27 3.54 23.52
CA TYR A 319 15.06 2.73 23.35
C TYR A 319 15.32 1.25 23.60
N ILE A 320 14.43 0.58 24.36
CA ILE A 320 14.48 -0.87 24.58
C ILE A 320 13.97 -1.62 23.36
N PHE A 321 12.91 -1.13 22.76
CA PHE A 321 12.32 -1.68 21.54
C PHE A 321 12.59 -0.74 20.35
N ASP A 322 12.77 -1.27 19.17
CA ASP A 322 12.92 -0.51 17.93
C ASP A 322 11.65 -0.69 17.11
N ALA A 323 10.64 0.13 17.34
CA ALA A 323 9.38 0.20 16.59
C ALA A 323 8.69 -1.15 16.31
N VAL A 324 9.09 -2.26 16.95
CA VAL A 324 8.64 -3.63 16.69
C VAL A 324 8.70 -4.49 17.97
N GLU A 325 8.01 -5.59 17.93
CA GLU A 325 7.61 -6.51 18.97
C GLU A 325 8.71 -7.05 19.91
N ASN A 326 9.97 -6.90 19.57
CA ASN A 326 11.09 -7.46 20.32
C ASN A 326 12.11 -6.40 20.73
N PRO A 327 12.85 -6.60 21.84
CA PRO A 327 13.80 -5.62 22.35
C PRO A 327 15.05 -5.51 21.45
N ASN A 328 15.06 -4.53 20.55
CA ASN A 328 16.12 -4.27 19.56
C ASN A 328 16.58 -2.82 19.51
N GLY A 329 16.05 -1.97 20.36
CA GLY A 329 16.48 -0.59 20.44
C GLY A 329 17.95 -0.48 20.87
N SER A 330 18.54 0.71 20.77
CA SER A 330 19.91 1.00 21.21
C SER A 330 20.14 0.67 22.70
N GLY A 331 19.07 0.60 23.48
CA GLY A 331 19.06 0.24 24.89
C GLY A 331 18.62 -1.20 25.18
N ALA A 332 18.46 -2.06 24.16
CA ALA A 332 18.09 -3.45 24.33
C ALA A 332 19.09 -4.20 25.24
N GLY A 333 18.60 -5.11 26.07
CA GLY A 333 19.40 -5.84 27.06
C GLY A 333 19.73 -5.06 28.34
N LEU A 334 19.22 -3.83 28.48
CA LEU A 334 19.29 -3.02 29.69
C LEU A 334 17.89 -2.80 30.31
N PRO A 335 17.80 -2.61 31.64
CA PRO A 335 16.51 -2.45 32.31
C PRO A 335 15.77 -1.17 31.92
N LEU A 336 14.45 -1.22 31.98
CA LEU A 336 13.57 -0.07 31.88
C LEU A 336 13.93 0.98 32.93
N ASN A 337 14.24 2.19 32.46
CA ASN A 337 14.68 3.32 33.26
C ASN A 337 13.82 4.59 33.07
N GLY A 338 12.96 4.61 32.07
CA GLY A 338 12.10 5.73 31.75
C GLY A 338 11.30 5.49 30.49
N TRP A 339 10.60 6.53 30.05
CA TRP A 339 9.81 6.59 28.84
C TRP A 339 10.15 7.87 28.11
N ASP A 340 10.08 7.85 26.78
CA ASP A 340 10.44 9.04 26.01
C ASP A 340 9.46 10.22 26.26
N GLU A 341 9.96 11.45 26.02
CA GLU A 341 9.21 12.68 26.20
C GLU A 341 8.90 13.39 24.88
N MET A 342 9.06 12.70 23.75
CA MET A 342 8.93 13.32 22.43
C MET A 342 7.54 13.90 22.19
N PRO A 343 7.44 15.08 21.53
CA PRO A 343 6.14 15.63 21.14
C PRO A 343 5.50 14.75 20.06
N ARG A 344 4.27 14.34 20.29
CA ARG A 344 3.56 13.32 19.54
C ARG A 344 2.98 13.79 18.23
N ILE A 345 2.96 12.86 17.31
CA ILE A 345 2.16 12.92 16.10
C ILE A 345 0.67 12.94 16.51
N PRO A 346 -0.14 13.92 16.09
CA PRO A 346 -1.58 13.86 16.31
C PRO A 346 -2.14 12.61 15.63
N THR A 347 -2.61 11.64 16.41
CA THR A 347 -3.26 10.45 15.90
C THR A 347 -4.71 10.74 15.52
N VAL A 348 -5.25 9.96 14.59
CA VAL A 348 -6.67 10.03 14.18
C VAL A 348 -7.60 9.60 15.31
N ARG A 349 -7.08 8.92 16.35
CA ARG A 349 -7.80 8.46 17.53
C ARG A 349 -7.30 9.10 18.83
N PRO A 350 -8.12 9.11 19.89
CA PRO A 350 -7.66 9.57 21.20
C PRO A 350 -6.41 8.80 21.64
N SER A 351 -5.48 9.51 22.27
CA SER A 351 -4.25 8.96 22.84
C SER A 351 -4.34 8.77 24.36
N SER A 352 -5.46 9.16 24.98
CA SER A 352 -5.74 8.97 26.41
C SER A 352 -7.19 8.57 26.64
N GLY A 353 -7.49 7.85 27.70
CA GLY A 353 -8.81 7.35 28.02
C GLY A 353 -8.81 6.00 28.73
N ALA A 354 -9.99 5.47 28.98
CA ALA A 354 -10.17 4.18 29.64
C ALA A 354 -9.75 3.03 28.70
N TYR A 355 -9.16 2.01 29.29
CA TYR A 355 -8.79 0.77 28.61
C TYR A 355 -9.13 -0.46 29.45
N THR A 356 -9.21 -1.61 28.77
CA THR A 356 -9.20 -2.92 29.41
C THR A 356 -8.25 -3.83 28.65
N ILE A 357 -7.27 -4.41 29.33
CA ILE A 357 -6.35 -5.41 28.83
C ILE A 357 -6.90 -6.78 29.22
N THR A 358 -7.33 -7.59 28.25
CA THR A 358 -7.69 -8.99 28.52
C THR A 358 -6.44 -9.85 28.63
N LEU A 359 -6.40 -10.71 29.63
CA LEU A 359 -5.27 -11.60 29.91
C LEU A 359 -5.62 -13.02 29.51
N ASN A 360 -4.71 -13.69 28.76
CA ASN A 360 -4.88 -15.07 28.33
C ASN A 360 -6.18 -15.36 27.56
N SER A 361 -6.81 -14.31 27.04
CA SER A 361 -7.98 -14.48 26.20
C SER A 361 -7.54 -15.07 24.86
N ARG A 362 -7.94 -16.29 24.56
CA ARG A 362 -8.07 -16.72 23.18
C ARG A 362 -9.32 -16.04 22.65
N SER A 363 -9.21 -15.14 21.72
CA SER A 363 -10.38 -14.82 20.90
C SER A 363 -10.73 -16.13 20.17
N GLU A 364 -11.85 -16.70 20.52
CA GLU A 364 -12.35 -17.90 19.85
C GLU A 364 -12.62 -17.54 18.39
N GLY A 365 -12.23 -18.41 17.46
CA GLY A 365 -12.40 -18.24 16.03
C GLY A 365 -12.31 -19.59 15.34
N LEU A 366 -12.45 -19.62 14.03
CA LEU A 366 -12.33 -20.83 13.25
C LEU A 366 -10.84 -21.15 13.06
N GLN A 367 -10.39 -22.25 13.66
CA GLN A 367 -8.99 -22.69 13.59
C GLN A 367 -8.90 -24.11 13.05
N VAL A 368 -7.93 -24.34 12.14
CA VAL A 368 -7.54 -25.69 11.69
C VAL A 368 -6.12 -26.01 12.15
N GLN A 369 -5.75 -27.29 12.09
CA GLN A 369 -4.43 -27.76 12.49
C GLN A 369 -3.33 -27.31 11.52
N LEU A 370 -2.08 -27.37 12.00
CA LEU A 370 -0.87 -26.99 11.24
C LEU A 370 -0.87 -27.65 9.84
N GLY A 371 -0.67 -26.82 8.80
CA GLY A 371 -0.58 -27.25 7.41
C GLY A 371 -1.92 -27.63 6.75
N ARG A 372 -3.07 -27.35 7.39
CA ARG A 372 -4.41 -27.61 6.87
C ARG A 372 -5.03 -26.39 6.22
N THR A 373 -6.09 -26.62 5.44
CA THR A 373 -6.84 -25.55 4.77
C THR A 373 -8.12 -25.22 5.54
N LEU A 374 -8.40 -23.92 5.67
CA LEU A 374 -9.68 -23.36 6.04
C LEU A 374 -10.22 -22.58 4.86
N ALA A 375 -11.30 -23.09 4.23
CA ALA A 375 -11.88 -22.49 3.03
C ALA A 375 -13.33 -22.04 3.26
N LEU A 376 -13.65 -20.81 2.86
CA LEU A 376 -15.01 -20.25 2.88
C LEU A 376 -15.36 -19.77 1.46
N VAL A 377 -16.39 -20.39 0.86
CA VAL A 377 -16.79 -20.14 -0.54
C VAL A 377 -18.29 -19.91 -0.61
N GLY A 378 -18.73 -18.69 -0.83
CA GLY A 378 -20.14 -18.33 -0.84
C GLY A 378 -20.49 -17.20 -1.80
N ASN A 379 -21.76 -16.76 -1.81
CA ASN A 379 -22.15 -15.59 -2.59
C ASN A 379 -21.34 -14.40 -2.08
N GLN A 380 -21.51 -13.97 -0.83
CA GLN A 380 -20.56 -13.07 -0.17
C GLN A 380 -19.86 -13.81 0.99
N VAL A 381 -18.63 -13.42 1.28
CA VAL A 381 -17.94 -13.87 2.50
C VAL A 381 -17.68 -12.64 3.37
N ARG A 382 -18.21 -12.66 4.57
CA ARG A 382 -18.16 -11.53 5.51
C ARG A 382 -17.54 -11.98 6.83
N LEU A 383 -16.41 -11.36 7.17
CA LEU A 383 -15.79 -11.50 8.49
C LEU A 383 -16.11 -10.21 9.28
N GLU A 384 -17.11 -10.29 10.17
CA GLU A 384 -17.54 -9.19 11.05
C GLU A 384 -16.85 -9.38 12.41
N GLY A 385 -15.60 -8.94 12.52
CA GLY A 385 -14.72 -9.23 13.64
C GLY A 385 -14.28 -10.69 13.73
N GLY A 386 -14.63 -11.51 12.75
CA GLY A 386 -14.34 -12.94 12.71
C GLY A 386 -12.84 -13.23 12.62
N ARG A 387 -12.41 -14.34 13.27
CA ARG A 387 -11.02 -14.77 13.27
C ARG A 387 -10.88 -16.13 12.57
N LEU A 388 -9.95 -16.20 11.61
CA LEU A 388 -9.59 -17.42 10.89
C LEU A 388 -8.12 -17.75 11.11
N GLU A 389 -7.82 -18.98 11.53
CA GLU A 389 -6.45 -19.45 11.76
C GLU A 389 -6.14 -20.76 11.04
N ALA A 390 -5.07 -20.76 10.23
CA ALA A 390 -4.56 -21.97 9.57
C ALA A 390 -3.01 -21.96 9.60
N PRO A 391 -2.37 -22.19 10.75
CA PRO A 391 -0.92 -22.07 10.89
C PRO A 391 -0.18 -22.92 9.86
N GLY A 392 0.71 -22.31 9.06
CA GLY A 392 1.49 -22.99 8.00
C GLY A 392 0.65 -23.64 6.90
N GLY A 393 -0.67 -23.44 6.93
CA GLY A 393 -1.64 -23.99 5.96
C GLY A 393 -2.20 -22.91 5.03
N TRP A 394 -3.46 -23.03 4.65
CA TRP A 394 -4.10 -22.12 3.72
C TRP A 394 -5.42 -21.57 4.27
N VAL A 395 -5.63 -20.26 4.12
CA VAL A 395 -6.96 -19.68 4.21
C VAL A 395 -7.38 -19.26 2.81
N GLU A 396 -8.51 -19.81 2.34
CA GLU A 396 -9.06 -19.58 1.02
C GLU A 396 -10.44 -18.94 1.15
N LEU A 397 -10.61 -17.70 0.67
CA LEU A 397 -11.88 -16.98 0.68
C LEU A 397 -12.31 -16.69 -0.76
N ALA A 398 -13.54 -17.08 -1.12
CA ALA A 398 -14.04 -16.78 -2.44
C ALA A 398 -15.50 -16.31 -2.43
N GLY A 399 -15.74 -15.13 -3.04
CA GLY A 399 -17.07 -14.61 -3.35
C GLY A 399 -17.51 -15.05 -4.76
N VAL A 400 -18.64 -15.75 -4.89
CA VAL A 400 -19.16 -16.31 -6.15
C VAL A 400 -20.57 -15.81 -6.41
N GLY A 401 -20.72 -14.85 -7.32
CA GLY A 401 -21.99 -14.17 -7.63
C GLY A 401 -22.77 -14.75 -8.82
N GLY A 402 -22.22 -15.73 -9.51
CA GLY A 402 -22.82 -16.29 -10.72
C GLY A 402 -22.79 -17.80 -10.82
N SER A 403 -23.45 -18.33 -11.83
CA SER A 403 -23.46 -19.79 -12.09
C SER A 403 -22.13 -20.25 -12.68
N GLY A 404 -21.57 -21.32 -12.14
CA GLY A 404 -20.34 -21.96 -12.62
C GLY A 404 -19.67 -22.81 -11.57
N VAL A 405 -18.45 -23.29 -11.87
CA VAL A 405 -17.71 -24.21 -11.02
C VAL A 405 -16.47 -23.53 -10.46
N VAL A 406 -16.33 -23.56 -9.13
CA VAL A 406 -15.09 -23.29 -8.43
C VAL A 406 -14.33 -24.61 -8.31
N GLY A 407 -13.15 -24.70 -8.91
CA GLY A 407 -12.33 -25.90 -8.87
C GLY A 407 -11.72 -26.15 -7.49
N LEU A 408 -11.57 -27.44 -7.14
CA LEU A 408 -10.89 -27.91 -5.94
C LEU A 408 -9.68 -28.74 -6.35
N ALA A 409 -8.53 -28.42 -5.81
CA ALA A 409 -7.29 -29.16 -6.02
C ALA A 409 -6.67 -29.54 -4.68
N GLN A 410 -6.27 -30.79 -4.53
CA GLN A 410 -5.49 -31.19 -3.36
C GLN A 410 -4.02 -30.81 -3.56
N GLN A 411 -3.43 -30.11 -2.62
CA GLN A 411 -2.03 -29.73 -2.61
C GLN A 411 -1.41 -30.14 -1.29
N GLY A 412 -0.59 -31.21 -1.34
CA GLY A 412 -0.06 -31.79 -0.11
C GLY A 412 -1.16 -32.30 0.82
N GLN A 413 -1.23 -31.75 2.03
CA GLN A 413 -2.28 -32.06 3.01
C GLN A 413 -3.42 -31.04 3.02
N GLY A 414 -3.36 -30.00 2.17
CA GLY A 414 -4.34 -28.94 2.08
C GLY A 414 -5.18 -28.99 0.80
N LEU A 415 -6.16 -28.11 0.75
CA LEU A 415 -7.06 -27.90 -0.40
C LEU A 415 -6.82 -26.49 -0.95
N ARG A 416 -6.81 -26.34 -2.27
CA ARG A 416 -6.71 -25.04 -2.96
C ARG A 416 -7.94 -24.82 -3.82
N LEU A 417 -8.39 -23.56 -3.87
CA LEU A 417 -9.47 -23.13 -4.73
C LEU A 417 -8.94 -22.62 -6.08
N SER A 418 -9.71 -22.88 -7.14
CA SER A 418 -9.47 -22.27 -8.45
C SER A 418 -10.76 -21.66 -8.95
N VAL A 419 -10.82 -20.33 -8.92
CA VAL A 419 -11.97 -19.56 -9.42
C VAL A 419 -11.66 -19.13 -10.85
N PRO A 420 -12.39 -19.65 -11.87
CA PRO A 420 -12.15 -19.27 -13.27
C PRO A 420 -12.39 -17.78 -13.52
N ASP A 421 -11.62 -17.17 -14.42
CA ASP A 421 -11.74 -15.73 -14.75
C ASP A 421 -13.12 -15.36 -15.32
N GLY A 422 -13.82 -16.29 -15.97
CA GLY A 422 -15.16 -16.06 -16.52
C GLY A 422 -16.32 -16.22 -15.54
N LEU A 423 -16.05 -16.68 -14.31
CA LEU A 423 -17.05 -16.83 -13.27
C LEU A 423 -17.33 -15.47 -12.61
N ALA A 424 -18.59 -15.05 -12.61
CA ALA A 424 -18.98 -13.83 -11.93
C ALA A 424 -18.72 -13.96 -10.42
N ARG A 425 -17.90 -13.04 -9.91
CA ARG A 425 -17.52 -13.02 -8.49
C ARG A 425 -18.43 -12.09 -7.69
N ALA A 426 -18.52 -12.31 -6.40
CA ALA A 426 -19.17 -11.46 -5.42
C ALA A 426 -18.15 -10.89 -4.44
N ASP A 427 -18.59 -10.08 -3.48
CA ASP A 427 -17.71 -9.30 -2.63
C ASP A 427 -17.25 -10.11 -1.40
N VAL A 428 -16.06 -9.77 -0.91
CA VAL A 428 -15.51 -10.23 0.36
C VAL A 428 -15.28 -9.03 1.28
N PHE A 429 -15.78 -9.12 2.51
CA PHE A 429 -15.68 -8.06 3.52
C PHE A 429 -14.95 -8.56 4.76
N LEU A 430 -13.98 -7.79 5.23
CA LEU A 430 -13.31 -7.95 6.51
C LEU A 430 -13.47 -6.64 7.29
N THR A 431 -14.23 -6.68 8.37
CA THR A 431 -14.59 -5.48 9.15
C THR A 431 -14.45 -5.76 10.64
N GLU A 432 -14.54 -4.72 11.46
CA GLU A 432 -14.63 -4.86 12.93
C GLU A 432 -13.45 -5.62 13.57
N ASN A 433 -12.23 -5.32 13.11
CA ASN A 433 -11.00 -5.98 13.56
C ASN A 433 -10.90 -7.47 13.17
N ALA A 434 -11.48 -7.86 12.03
CA ALA A 434 -11.34 -9.22 11.50
C ALA A 434 -9.88 -9.60 11.30
N LEU A 435 -9.54 -10.85 11.61
CA LEU A 435 -8.16 -11.35 11.52
C LEU A 435 -8.10 -12.68 10.77
N VAL A 436 -7.20 -12.75 9.79
CA VAL A 436 -6.81 -14.00 9.12
C VAL A 436 -5.33 -14.23 9.37
N ASN A 437 -4.97 -15.35 10.03
CA ASN A 437 -3.60 -15.65 10.42
C ASN A 437 -3.16 -17.05 9.98
N VAL A 438 -2.08 -17.11 9.18
CA VAL A 438 -1.48 -18.36 8.71
C VAL A 438 0.00 -18.49 9.11
N SER A 439 0.50 -17.59 9.95
CA SER A 439 1.92 -17.54 10.38
C SER A 439 2.35 -18.82 11.09
N ALA A 440 3.54 -19.32 10.76
CA ALA A 440 4.12 -20.54 11.34
C ALA A 440 5.65 -20.61 11.12
N GLY A 441 6.24 -21.80 11.06
CA GLY A 441 7.66 -22.00 10.71
C GLY A 441 7.96 -21.93 9.21
N GLY A 442 7.02 -21.49 8.39
CA GLY A 442 7.05 -21.43 6.93
C GLY A 442 5.76 -21.99 6.33
N GLY A 443 5.56 -21.87 5.04
CA GLY A 443 4.31 -22.25 4.35
C GLY A 443 3.26 -21.15 4.46
N GLY A 444 2.14 -21.37 5.07
CA GLY A 444 1.06 -20.44 5.43
C GLY A 444 0.68 -19.38 4.40
N SER A 445 -0.33 -19.63 3.55
CA SER A 445 -0.77 -18.70 2.50
C SER A 445 -2.22 -18.26 2.68
N ILE A 446 -2.53 -17.05 2.24
CA ILE A 446 -3.89 -16.50 2.20
C ILE A 446 -4.24 -16.21 0.74
N SER A 447 -5.41 -16.69 0.29
CA SER A 447 -5.94 -16.39 -1.05
C SER A 447 -7.36 -15.85 -0.94
N ILE A 448 -7.61 -14.68 -1.54
CA ILE A 448 -8.92 -14.03 -1.59
C ILE A 448 -9.30 -13.78 -3.05
N GLN A 449 -10.41 -14.38 -3.47
CA GLN A 449 -10.95 -14.27 -4.83
C GLN A 449 -12.32 -13.60 -4.78
N ALA A 450 -12.47 -12.38 -5.31
CA ALA A 450 -13.71 -11.61 -5.17
C ALA A 450 -13.97 -10.67 -6.35
N ARG A 451 -15.16 -10.07 -6.40
CA ARG A 451 -15.44 -8.91 -7.22
C ARG A 451 -14.81 -7.67 -6.60
N ASN A 452 -15.17 -7.36 -5.36
CA ASN A 452 -14.52 -6.37 -4.53
C ASN A 452 -14.02 -7.01 -3.24
N VAL A 453 -12.87 -6.55 -2.75
CA VAL A 453 -12.40 -6.85 -1.41
C VAL A 453 -12.38 -5.55 -0.61
N ASN A 454 -13.14 -5.52 0.48
CA ASN A 454 -13.23 -4.37 1.36
C ASN A 454 -12.73 -4.76 2.75
N MET A 455 -11.63 -4.16 3.17
CA MET A 455 -11.06 -4.35 4.50
C MET A 455 -11.13 -3.03 5.27
N THR A 456 -11.70 -3.07 6.46
CA THR A 456 -11.76 -1.91 7.37
C THR A 456 -11.28 -2.35 8.75
N ALA A 457 -10.27 -1.68 9.27
CA ALA A 457 -9.65 -1.96 10.57
C ALA A 457 -9.35 -3.47 10.76
N SER A 458 -8.83 -4.14 9.75
CA SER A 458 -8.69 -5.60 9.71
C SER A 458 -7.30 -6.03 9.31
N SER A 459 -6.93 -7.29 9.58
CA SER A 459 -5.56 -7.74 9.35
C SER A 459 -5.48 -9.11 8.66
N LEU A 460 -4.51 -9.23 7.72
CA LEU A 460 -4.06 -10.49 7.14
C LEU A 460 -2.61 -10.71 7.58
N LEU A 461 -2.34 -11.85 8.22
CA LEU A 461 -1.02 -12.20 8.74
C LEU A 461 -0.52 -13.51 8.13
N ALA A 462 0.62 -13.44 7.46
CA ALA A 462 1.44 -14.57 7.08
C ALA A 462 2.88 -14.33 7.55
N GLY A 463 3.80 -15.22 7.26
CA GLY A 463 5.19 -15.01 7.59
C GLY A 463 5.79 -16.16 8.41
N ILE A 464 7.06 -16.00 8.79
CA ILE A 464 7.76 -16.93 9.64
C ILE A 464 7.75 -16.39 11.08
N ALA A 465 7.10 -17.12 11.97
CA ALA A 465 6.93 -16.75 13.37
C ALA A 465 8.26 -16.70 14.16
N PRO A 466 8.35 -15.94 15.26
CA PRO A 466 9.58 -15.76 16.03
C PRO A 466 10.23 -17.06 16.51
N GLY A 467 11.51 -17.26 16.21
CA GLY A 467 12.27 -18.45 16.61
C GLY A 467 11.95 -19.72 15.82
N PHE A 468 11.15 -19.62 14.76
CA PHE A 468 10.81 -20.73 13.87
C PHE A 468 11.52 -20.62 12.51
N GLY A 469 11.34 -21.68 11.71
CA GLY A 469 11.91 -21.77 10.36
C GLY A 469 13.31 -22.36 10.32
N ALA A 470 13.85 -22.50 9.12
CA ALA A 470 15.17 -22.99 8.78
C ALA A 470 15.66 -22.30 7.50
N VAL A 471 16.89 -22.49 7.11
CA VAL A 471 17.52 -21.84 5.95
C VAL A 471 16.71 -22.01 4.65
N ASP A 472 16.04 -23.16 4.49
CA ASP A 472 15.23 -23.46 3.31
C ASP A 472 13.74 -23.17 3.52
N SER A 473 13.35 -22.60 4.66
CA SER A 473 11.98 -22.20 4.92
C SER A 473 11.62 -20.97 4.10
N ARG A 474 10.39 -20.93 3.62
CA ARG A 474 9.80 -19.74 3.00
C ARG A 474 8.38 -19.54 3.54
N ALA A 475 8.03 -18.32 3.88
CA ALA A 475 6.65 -17.96 4.16
C ALA A 475 5.80 -18.15 2.88
N GLY A 476 4.53 -18.50 3.04
CA GLY A 476 3.61 -18.53 1.91
C GLY A 476 3.20 -17.12 1.49
N ASP A 477 2.54 -17.00 0.36
CA ASP A 477 2.15 -15.73 -0.21
C ASP A 477 0.76 -15.27 0.28
N ILE A 478 0.50 -13.96 0.27
CA ILE A 478 -0.84 -13.38 0.41
C ILE A 478 -1.28 -12.91 -0.97
N GLU A 479 -2.29 -13.55 -1.52
CA GLU A 479 -2.82 -13.27 -2.85
C GLU A 479 -4.25 -12.72 -2.76
N ILE A 480 -4.49 -11.53 -3.32
CA ILE A 480 -5.83 -10.96 -3.46
C ILE A 480 -6.10 -10.70 -4.94
N ASN A 481 -7.12 -11.36 -5.48
CA ASN A 481 -7.56 -11.16 -6.83
C ASN A 481 -9.01 -10.64 -6.83
N ALA A 482 -9.14 -9.32 -6.98
CA ALA A 482 -10.43 -8.62 -7.05
C ALA A 482 -10.69 -8.13 -8.48
N THR A 483 -11.78 -8.56 -9.12
CA THR A 483 -12.05 -8.16 -10.50
C THR A 483 -12.36 -6.67 -10.66
N GLU A 484 -12.86 -5.99 -9.61
CA GLU A 484 -13.18 -4.57 -9.61
C GLU A 484 -12.28 -3.75 -8.68
N ALA A 485 -12.40 -3.89 -7.36
CA ALA A 485 -11.67 -3.04 -6.44
C ALA A 485 -11.11 -3.78 -5.22
N LEU A 486 -9.93 -3.35 -4.77
CA LEU A 486 -9.37 -3.66 -3.46
C LEU A 486 -9.30 -2.37 -2.64
N ASN A 487 -10.12 -2.28 -1.61
CA ASN A 487 -10.21 -1.13 -0.71
C ASN A 487 -9.71 -1.51 0.69
N LEU A 488 -8.68 -0.85 1.14
CA LEU A 488 -8.06 -1.05 2.43
C LEU A 488 -8.15 0.25 3.23
N ASP A 489 -8.86 0.23 4.36
CA ASP A 489 -9.05 1.36 5.26
C ASP A 489 -8.55 0.98 6.66
N ALA A 490 -7.55 1.67 7.17
CA ALA A 490 -6.94 1.43 8.48
C ALA A 490 -6.59 -0.07 8.70
N SER A 491 -6.14 -0.76 7.67
CA SER A 491 -5.96 -2.22 7.64
C SER A 491 -4.51 -2.61 7.42
N ASN A 492 -4.10 -3.78 7.95
CA ASN A 492 -2.73 -4.25 7.83
C ASN A 492 -2.65 -5.58 7.09
N ILE A 493 -1.72 -5.68 6.14
CA ILE A 493 -1.38 -6.93 5.45
C ILE A 493 0.12 -7.18 5.68
N THR A 494 0.44 -8.24 6.43
CA THR A 494 1.79 -8.50 6.92
C THR A 494 2.28 -9.88 6.51
N ASN A 495 3.50 -9.93 5.97
CA ASN A 495 4.21 -11.18 5.63
C ASN A 495 5.69 -11.04 6.02
N ASP A 496 5.96 -11.13 7.31
CA ASP A 496 7.27 -10.84 7.87
C ASP A 496 8.07 -12.12 8.21
N VAL A 497 9.40 -12.04 8.10
CA VAL A 497 10.31 -12.95 8.78
C VAL A 497 10.62 -12.34 10.14
N ALA A 498 10.02 -12.89 11.18
CA ALA A 498 10.10 -12.32 12.53
C ALA A 498 11.49 -12.48 13.15
N ILE A 499 11.73 -11.79 14.27
CA ILE A 499 13.02 -11.87 14.99
C ILE A 499 13.33 -13.29 15.43
N GLY A 500 14.61 -13.67 15.25
CA GLY A 500 15.09 -15.01 15.56
C GLY A 500 14.54 -16.09 14.62
N ALA A 501 13.71 -15.72 13.65
CA ALA A 501 13.27 -16.62 12.59
C ALA A 501 14.36 -16.77 11.51
N THR A 502 14.31 -17.90 10.80
CA THR A 502 15.22 -18.17 9.67
C THR A 502 14.40 -18.65 8.48
N GLY A 503 14.67 -18.07 7.30
CA GLY A 503 13.99 -18.36 6.03
C GLY A 503 13.52 -17.10 5.31
N ASP A 504 13.06 -17.25 4.07
CA ASP A 504 12.66 -16.13 3.23
C ASP A 504 11.19 -15.71 3.45
N GLY A 505 10.90 -14.43 3.36
CA GLY A 505 9.55 -13.87 3.36
C GLY A 505 8.74 -14.28 2.13
N GLY A 506 7.41 -14.30 2.27
CA GLY A 506 6.48 -14.52 1.16
C GLY A 506 6.08 -13.20 0.49
N THR A 507 5.44 -13.29 -0.64
CA THR A 507 5.06 -12.16 -1.48
C THR A 507 3.65 -11.67 -1.16
N LEU A 508 3.43 -10.37 -1.22
CA LEU A 508 2.10 -9.75 -1.26
C LEU A 508 1.74 -9.50 -2.72
N ASN A 509 0.76 -10.22 -3.25
CA ASN A 509 0.32 -10.14 -4.64
C ASN A 509 -1.12 -9.63 -4.75
N PHE A 510 -1.31 -8.47 -5.37
CA PHE A 510 -2.63 -7.88 -5.59
C PHE A 510 -2.89 -7.67 -7.07
N VAL A 511 -3.95 -8.32 -7.57
CA VAL A 511 -4.45 -8.15 -8.94
C VAL A 511 -5.88 -7.63 -8.86
N THR A 512 -6.12 -6.42 -9.37
CA THR A 512 -7.43 -5.78 -9.19
C THR A 512 -7.75 -4.78 -10.31
N GLY A 513 -9.00 -4.35 -10.42
CA GLY A 513 -9.38 -3.25 -11.29
C GLY A 513 -8.80 -1.93 -10.77
N SER A 514 -9.00 -1.61 -9.49
CA SER A 514 -8.43 -0.46 -8.79
C SER A 514 -7.98 -0.84 -7.38
N PHE A 515 -6.98 -0.13 -6.86
CA PHE A 515 -6.42 -0.32 -5.53
C PHE A 515 -6.47 0.99 -4.74
N SER A 516 -6.96 0.92 -3.51
CA SER A 516 -6.99 2.06 -2.58
C SER A 516 -6.53 1.63 -1.19
N ALA A 517 -5.54 2.34 -0.64
CA ALA A 517 -5.06 2.19 0.74
C ALA A 517 -5.12 3.56 1.43
N ILE A 518 -5.89 3.66 2.52
CA ILE A 518 -6.15 4.92 3.22
C ILE A 518 -6.01 4.76 4.73
N ASN A 519 -5.93 5.89 5.44
CA ASN A 519 -6.06 6.01 6.90
C ASN A 519 -5.07 5.15 7.71
N GLY A 520 -3.79 5.16 7.34
CA GLY A 520 -2.76 4.41 8.06
C GLY A 520 -2.66 2.93 7.65
N THR A 521 -3.27 2.54 6.54
CA THR A 521 -3.12 1.19 5.99
C THR A 521 -1.66 0.84 5.75
N GLY A 522 -1.25 -0.36 6.18
CA GLY A 522 0.10 -0.87 6.02
C GLY A 522 0.18 -2.19 5.22
N LEU A 523 1.05 -2.21 4.22
CA LEU A 523 1.48 -3.42 3.51
C LEU A 523 2.92 -3.73 3.92
N TYR A 524 3.15 -4.82 4.62
CA TYR A 524 4.45 -5.14 5.20
C TYR A 524 4.97 -6.50 4.72
N ALA A 525 6.17 -6.51 4.15
CA ALA A 525 6.90 -7.72 3.76
C ALA A 525 8.37 -7.58 4.20
N ARG A 526 8.62 -7.66 5.50
CA ARG A 526 9.88 -7.29 6.14
C ARG A 526 10.67 -8.51 6.62
N THR A 527 11.99 -8.36 6.78
CA THR A 527 12.81 -9.35 7.50
C THR A 527 13.45 -8.73 8.73
N TYR A 528 13.19 -9.30 9.88
CA TYR A 528 13.83 -9.04 11.17
C TYR A 528 14.77 -10.16 11.57
N GLY A 529 14.66 -11.32 10.93
CA GLY A 529 15.44 -12.53 11.13
C GLY A 529 16.53 -12.70 10.10
N VAL A 530 16.86 -13.96 9.80
CA VAL A 530 17.85 -14.36 8.79
C VAL A 530 17.13 -14.88 7.57
N GLY A 531 17.23 -14.16 6.44
CA GLY A 531 16.59 -14.45 5.17
C GLY A 531 16.11 -13.19 4.46
N ASN A 532 15.64 -13.32 3.23
CA ASN A 532 15.24 -12.18 2.43
C ASN A 532 13.83 -11.71 2.83
N ALA A 533 13.58 -10.41 2.71
CA ALA A 533 12.24 -9.84 2.79
C ALA A 533 11.40 -10.27 1.57
N GLY A 534 10.07 -10.24 1.70
CA GLY A 534 9.17 -10.54 0.60
C GLY A 534 8.95 -9.36 -0.35
N ASP A 535 8.39 -9.63 -1.52
CA ASP A 535 8.02 -8.59 -2.49
C ASP A 535 6.59 -8.07 -2.25
N VAL A 536 6.32 -6.85 -2.71
CA VAL A 536 4.98 -6.26 -2.78
C VAL A 536 4.65 -5.97 -4.24
N ASN A 537 3.74 -6.72 -4.82
CA ASN A 537 3.31 -6.59 -6.21
C ASN A 537 1.87 -6.11 -6.29
N ILE A 538 1.62 -4.98 -6.95
CA ILE A 538 0.30 -4.42 -7.18
C ILE A 538 0.10 -4.25 -8.68
N THR A 539 -0.85 -4.97 -9.24
CA THR A 539 -1.22 -4.87 -10.64
C THR A 539 -2.68 -4.46 -10.75
N THR A 540 -2.92 -3.29 -11.34
CA THR A 540 -4.27 -2.78 -11.54
C THR A 540 -4.52 -2.40 -12.99
N ARG A 541 -5.79 -2.51 -13.41
CA ARG A 541 -6.23 -2.00 -14.70
C ARG A 541 -6.30 -0.46 -14.69
N ASP A 542 -6.79 0.13 -13.61
CA ASP A 542 -7.11 1.54 -13.52
C ASP A 542 -6.12 2.29 -12.59
N THR A 543 -6.46 2.51 -11.36
CA THR A 543 -5.66 3.35 -10.44
C THR A 543 -5.11 2.58 -9.26
N VAL A 544 -3.94 3.03 -8.79
CA VAL A 544 -3.39 2.72 -7.47
C VAL A 544 -3.31 4.02 -6.67
N SER A 545 -3.91 4.02 -5.48
CA SER A 545 -3.90 5.16 -4.57
C SER A 545 -3.41 4.74 -3.18
N PHE A 546 -2.38 5.43 -2.70
CA PHE A 546 -1.94 5.41 -1.31
C PHE A 546 -2.18 6.80 -0.72
N ASP A 547 -2.99 6.89 0.32
CA ASP A 547 -3.28 8.13 1.04
C ASP A 547 -3.03 7.91 2.54
N TYR A 548 -2.07 8.60 3.11
CA TYR A 548 -1.65 8.38 4.50
C TYR A 548 -1.44 6.88 4.81
N SER A 549 -0.66 6.19 3.98
CA SER A 549 -0.54 4.72 3.97
C SER A 549 0.86 4.28 3.58
N LEU A 550 1.21 3.03 3.86
CA LEU A 550 2.57 2.51 3.68
C LEU A 550 2.59 1.23 2.85
N ALA A 551 3.59 1.11 1.95
CA ALA A 551 4.02 -0.18 1.42
C ALA A 551 5.51 -0.36 1.74
N VAL A 552 5.85 -1.44 2.45
CA VAL A 552 7.17 -1.61 3.07
C VAL A 552 7.71 -3.00 2.80
N SER A 553 8.88 -3.06 2.14
CA SER A 553 9.66 -4.30 2.00
C SER A 553 11.12 -4.02 2.38
N ILE A 554 11.48 -4.23 3.63
CA ILE A 554 12.77 -3.79 4.18
C ILE A 554 13.53 -4.91 4.90
N VAL A 555 14.85 -4.74 4.96
CA VAL A 555 15.69 -5.42 5.96
C VAL A 555 15.67 -4.56 7.21
N ALA A 556 15.04 -5.03 8.27
CA ALA A 556 14.95 -4.34 9.55
C ALA A 556 16.32 -4.30 10.26
N PRO A 557 16.51 -3.49 11.32
CA PRO A 557 17.82 -3.34 11.98
C PRO A 557 18.50 -4.63 12.44
N THR A 558 17.73 -5.65 12.81
CA THR A 558 18.25 -6.99 13.19
C THR A 558 18.28 -7.97 12.06
N GLY A 559 17.69 -7.60 10.92
CA GLY A 559 17.56 -8.46 9.75
C GLY A 559 18.88 -8.69 9.02
N GLN A 560 19.04 -9.90 8.51
CA GLN A 560 20.16 -10.31 7.65
C GLN A 560 19.58 -10.94 6.38
N GLY A 561 19.75 -10.29 5.22
CA GLY A 561 19.21 -10.74 3.94
C GLY A 561 19.04 -9.57 2.98
N ARG A 562 18.26 -9.76 1.94
CA ARG A 562 17.96 -8.71 0.96
C ARG A 562 16.56 -8.17 1.15
N GLY A 563 16.39 -6.87 0.95
CA GLY A 563 15.07 -6.25 0.78
C GLY A 563 14.39 -6.79 -0.48
N GLY A 564 13.07 -6.98 -0.41
CA GLY A 564 12.27 -7.34 -1.59
C GLY A 564 11.88 -6.12 -2.41
N GLU A 565 11.32 -6.33 -3.57
CA GLU A 565 10.89 -5.27 -4.48
C GLU A 565 9.47 -4.78 -4.17
N ILE A 566 9.22 -3.49 -4.36
CA ILE A 566 7.87 -2.93 -4.48
C ILE A 566 7.63 -2.66 -5.95
N ARG A 567 6.70 -3.40 -6.55
CA ARG A 567 6.37 -3.31 -7.98
C ARG A 567 4.90 -2.89 -8.16
N ILE A 568 4.67 -1.77 -8.82
CA ILE A 568 3.34 -1.25 -9.12
C ILE A 568 3.18 -1.14 -10.62
N SER A 569 2.11 -1.75 -11.17
CA SER A 569 1.70 -1.64 -12.57
C SER A 569 0.26 -1.18 -12.63
N ALA A 570 -0.03 0.01 -13.22
CA ALA A 570 -1.34 0.65 -13.16
C ALA A 570 -1.67 1.53 -14.37
N GLY A 571 -2.90 2.04 -14.43
CA GLY A 571 -3.26 3.17 -15.28
C GLY A 571 -2.61 4.44 -14.76
N SER A 572 -2.91 4.80 -13.51
CA SER A 572 -2.27 5.92 -12.79
C SER A 572 -1.91 5.54 -11.36
N VAL A 573 -0.90 6.21 -10.78
CA VAL A 573 -0.44 5.99 -9.41
C VAL A 573 -0.43 7.30 -8.65
N PHE A 574 -1.07 7.32 -7.48
CA PHE A 574 -1.14 8.46 -6.57
C PHE A 574 -0.60 8.06 -5.19
N VAL A 575 0.36 8.83 -4.68
CA VAL A 575 0.96 8.67 -3.35
C VAL A 575 0.85 10.01 -2.65
N THR A 576 -0.11 10.13 -1.73
CA THR A 576 -0.55 11.43 -1.17
C THR A 576 -0.53 11.43 0.35
N ASN A 577 -0.56 12.62 0.94
CA ASN A 577 -0.70 12.81 2.38
C ASN A 577 0.33 12.01 3.19
N ILE A 578 1.63 12.21 2.87
CA ILE A 578 2.78 11.55 3.51
C ILE A 578 2.82 10.02 3.37
N ALA A 579 2.11 9.44 2.41
CA ALA A 579 2.19 8.02 2.12
C ALA A 579 3.58 7.63 1.60
N GLN A 580 4.04 6.40 1.88
CA GLN A 580 5.40 5.97 1.58
C GLN A 580 5.46 4.60 0.91
N LEU A 581 6.33 4.48 -0.09
CA LEU A 581 6.75 3.22 -0.71
C LEU A 581 8.21 2.97 -0.33
N SER A 582 8.48 2.01 0.55
CA SER A 582 9.80 1.86 1.19
C SER A 582 10.40 0.47 0.98
N ALA A 583 11.51 0.41 0.24
CA ALA A 583 12.28 -0.82 -0.02
C ALA A 583 13.73 -0.70 0.48
N LEU A 584 13.96 0.00 1.59
CA LEU A 584 15.28 0.30 2.16
C LEU A 584 15.87 -0.85 2.99
N THR A 585 17.16 -0.75 3.33
CA THR A 585 17.78 -1.62 4.33
C THR A 585 18.20 -0.81 5.57
N LYS A 586 17.90 -1.31 6.76
CA LYS A 586 18.38 -0.81 8.06
C LYS A 586 19.27 -1.83 8.78
N GLY A 587 19.38 -3.05 8.26
CA GLY A 587 20.15 -4.17 8.78
C GLY A 587 21.36 -4.53 7.91
N GLU A 588 21.63 -5.83 7.81
CA GLU A 588 22.73 -6.38 6.99
C GLU A 588 22.18 -6.96 5.69
N GLY A 589 22.51 -6.34 4.56
CA GLY A 589 22.15 -6.74 3.20
C GLY A 589 21.64 -5.62 2.34
N ASP A 590 21.43 -5.92 1.07
CA ASP A 590 21.07 -4.93 0.06
C ASP A 590 19.61 -4.49 0.21
N ALA A 591 19.32 -3.24 -0.06
CA ALA A 591 17.95 -2.72 -0.20
C ALA A 591 17.24 -3.32 -1.43
N GLY A 592 15.92 -3.32 -1.43
CA GLY A 592 15.13 -3.69 -2.59
C GLY A 592 14.91 -2.53 -3.56
N ASN A 593 14.24 -2.78 -4.68
CA ASN A 593 13.90 -1.76 -5.67
C ASN A 593 12.46 -1.27 -5.49
N VAL A 594 12.19 -0.03 -5.92
CA VAL A 594 10.83 0.49 -6.11
C VAL A 594 10.61 0.70 -7.60
N ILE A 595 9.67 -0.03 -8.20
CA ILE A 595 9.42 -0.02 -9.64
C ILE A 595 7.96 0.36 -9.88
N ILE A 596 7.72 1.50 -10.51
CA ILE A 596 6.39 2.02 -10.84
C ILE A 596 6.26 2.13 -12.35
N ASN A 597 5.32 1.38 -12.92
CA ASN A 597 4.94 1.45 -14.33
C ASN A 597 3.49 1.91 -14.43
N ALA A 598 3.27 3.14 -14.84
CA ALA A 598 1.94 3.68 -15.09
C ALA A 598 1.76 4.00 -16.58
N ARG A 599 0.56 3.80 -17.10
CA ARG A 599 0.26 4.21 -18.48
C ARG A 599 0.13 5.72 -18.59
N ASP A 600 -0.49 6.35 -17.60
CA ASP A 600 -0.87 7.76 -17.66
C ASP A 600 -0.02 8.61 -16.71
N THR A 601 -0.35 8.65 -15.44
CA THR A 601 0.25 9.59 -14.48
C THR A 601 0.79 8.89 -13.25
N VAL A 602 1.97 9.34 -12.80
CA VAL A 602 2.48 9.09 -11.45
C VAL A 602 2.56 10.41 -10.71
N ARG A 603 1.92 10.49 -9.55
CA ARG A 603 1.93 11.69 -8.71
C ARG A 603 2.28 11.34 -7.26
N PHE A 604 3.29 12.04 -6.74
CA PHE A 604 3.59 12.10 -5.32
C PHE A 604 3.24 13.52 -4.84
N ASP A 605 2.46 13.63 -3.75
CA ASP A 605 1.96 14.92 -3.29
C ASP A 605 1.91 15.01 -1.77
N GLY A 606 2.52 16.06 -1.22
CA GLY A 606 2.41 16.42 0.19
C GLY A 606 3.60 16.07 1.06
N SER A 607 3.81 16.91 2.06
CA SER A 607 4.76 16.72 3.15
C SER A 607 4.21 17.35 4.42
N ASP A 608 4.58 16.81 5.58
CA ASP A 608 4.35 17.43 6.88
C ASP A 608 5.69 17.82 7.52
N ARG A 609 5.94 19.14 7.65
CA ARG A 609 7.18 19.66 8.21
C ARG A 609 7.32 19.40 9.71
N ARG A 610 6.20 19.24 10.46
CA ARG A 610 6.24 18.96 11.90
C ARG A 610 6.68 17.51 12.12
N LEU A 611 6.16 16.59 11.31
CA LEU A 611 6.48 15.18 11.36
C LEU A 611 7.78 14.85 10.63
N ARG A 612 8.31 15.77 9.81
CA ARG A 612 9.43 15.54 8.88
C ARG A 612 9.18 14.36 7.93
N LEU A 613 7.92 14.15 7.56
CA LEU A 613 7.49 13.11 6.63
C LEU A 613 7.05 13.71 5.30
N ALA A 614 7.22 12.97 4.24
CA ALA A 614 6.79 13.33 2.90
C ALA A 614 6.20 12.13 2.17
N SER A 615 5.29 12.41 1.23
CA SER A 615 4.90 11.42 0.24
C SER A 615 6.12 11.01 -0.57
N SER A 616 6.51 9.74 -0.53
CA SER A 616 7.86 9.38 -0.99
C SER A 616 8.02 7.94 -1.44
N ALA A 617 9.07 7.73 -2.25
CA ALA A 617 9.62 6.42 -2.53
C ALA A 617 11.06 6.35 -1.99
N PHE A 618 11.34 5.29 -1.22
CA PHE A 618 12.66 5.04 -0.61
C PHE A 618 13.25 3.73 -1.12
N SER A 619 14.53 3.78 -1.49
CA SER A 619 15.35 2.60 -1.75
C SER A 619 16.81 2.89 -1.33
N SER A 620 17.02 3.10 -0.04
CA SER A 620 18.29 3.62 0.52
C SER A 620 18.98 2.62 1.43
N VAL A 621 20.28 2.84 1.68
CA VAL A 621 21.00 2.19 2.77
C VAL A 621 20.83 3.05 4.02
N GLY A 622 20.02 2.56 4.96
CA GLY A 622 19.72 3.27 6.18
C GLY A 622 18.83 4.50 6.00
N ASP A 623 18.55 5.12 7.11
CA ASP A 623 17.87 6.40 7.24
C ASP A 623 18.57 7.26 8.31
N ASN A 624 17.96 8.38 8.71
CA ASN A 624 18.53 9.28 9.72
C ASN A 624 18.45 8.75 11.16
N SER A 625 17.85 7.57 11.39
CA SER A 625 17.82 6.95 12.72
C SER A 625 19.20 6.40 13.10
N PRO A 626 19.53 6.26 14.41
CA PRO A 626 20.79 5.63 14.83
C PRO A 626 20.97 4.21 14.28
N ALA A 627 19.90 3.42 14.20
CA ALA A 627 19.92 2.08 13.62
C ALA A 627 20.18 2.14 12.10
N GLY A 628 19.53 3.06 11.38
CA GLY A 628 19.75 3.25 9.96
C GLY A 628 21.17 3.66 9.59
N GLN A 629 21.85 4.43 10.44
CA GLN A 629 23.26 4.80 10.23
C GLN A 629 24.23 3.61 10.38
N MET A 630 23.80 2.51 11.03
CA MET A 630 24.58 1.27 11.14
C MET A 630 24.30 0.28 10.01
N ALA A 631 23.31 0.54 9.17
CA ALA A 631 22.96 -0.31 8.04
C ALA A 631 24.16 -0.60 7.14
N ASN A 632 24.24 -1.83 6.62
CA ASN A 632 25.32 -2.28 5.76
C ASN A 632 24.77 -3.05 4.54
N GLY A 633 24.98 -2.53 3.34
CA GLY A 633 24.50 -3.12 2.09
C GLY A 633 24.53 -2.12 0.96
N ARG A 634 23.92 -2.42 -0.17
CA ARG A 634 23.77 -1.50 -1.31
C ARG A 634 22.35 -0.95 -1.38
N GLY A 635 22.22 0.30 -1.78
CA GLY A 635 20.95 0.89 -2.14
C GLY A 635 20.36 0.23 -3.39
N GLY A 636 19.04 0.07 -3.42
CA GLY A 636 18.33 -0.37 -4.62
C GLY A 636 17.93 0.80 -5.50
N ASP A 637 17.45 0.51 -6.70
CA ASP A 637 17.01 1.52 -7.66
C ASP A 637 15.53 1.90 -7.46
N ILE A 638 15.21 3.15 -7.73
CA ILE A 638 13.84 3.63 -7.91
C ILE A 638 13.64 3.89 -9.40
N ARG A 639 12.68 3.19 -10.02
CA ARG A 639 12.36 3.32 -11.45
C ARG A 639 10.91 3.72 -11.62
N ILE A 640 10.67 4.82 -12.32
CA ILE A 640 9.33 5.32 -12.64
C ILE A 640 9.21 5.45 -14.15
N THR A 641 8.18 4.82 -14.71
CA THR A 641 7.81 4.93 -16.13
C THR A 641 6.36 5.36 -16.23
N ALA A 642 6.08 6.47 -16.93
CA ALA A 642 4.71 7.00 -17.12
C ALA A 642 4.62 7.92 -18.35
N ASN A 643 3.40 8.40 -18.67
CA ASN A 643 3.27 9.54 -19.57
C ASN A 643 3.74 10.83 -18.89
N SER A 644 3.30 11.07 -17.67
CA SER A 644 3.71 12.25 -16.90
C SER A 644 3.99 11.89 -15.43
N VAL A 645 4.97 12.56 -14.83
CA VAL A 645 5.40 12.33 -13.44
C VAL A 645 5.45 13.65 -12.69
N PHE A 646 4.76 13.72 -11.56
CA PHE A 646 4.65 14.94 -10.74
C PHE A 646 5.06 14.67 -9.29
N PHE A 647 5.93 15.54 -8.76
CA PHE A 647 6.24 15.62 -7.34
C PHE A 647 5.88 17.02 -6.86
N THR A 648 4.96 17.13 -5.91
CA THR A 648 4.42 18.41 -5.46
C THR A 648 4.40 18.51 -3.93
N ASN A 649 4.46 19.75 -3.41
CA ASN A 649 4.29 20.04 -1.98
C ASN A 649 5.29 19.32 -1.06
N GLY A 650 6.57 19.25 -1.47
CA GLY A 650 7.64 18.64 -0.68
C GLY A 650 7.76 17.11 -0.81
N ALA A 651 7.11 16.49 -1.78
CA ALA A 651 7.23 15.06 -2.06
C ALA A 651 8.65 14.66 -2.49
N GLN A 652 9.10 13.44 -2.14
CA GLN A 652 10.50 13.06 -2.27
C GLN A 652 10.71 11.69 -2.91
N LEU A 653 11.83 11.56 -3.61
CA LEU A 653 12.36 10.33 -4.16
C LEU A 653 13.77 10.13 -3.61
N ILE A 654 14.01 9.05 -2.82
CA ILE A 654 15.23 8.91 -2.05
C ILE A 654 15.88 7.54 -2.30
N ALA A 655 17.02 7.55 -3.00
CA ALA A 655 17.85 6.38 -3.25
C ALA A 655 19.28 6.53 -2.67
N GLY A 656 19.44 7.29 -1.60
CA GLY A 656 20.73 7.65 -1.00
C GLY A 656 21.32 6.60 -0.06
N THR A 657 22.41 6.96 0.61
CA THR A 657 23.01 6.15 1.68
C THR A 657 23.28 7.00 2.94
N ASN A 658 22.78 6.53 4.08
CA ASN A 658 23.07 7.03 5.42
C ASN A 658 23.96 6.06 6.22
N GLY A 659 24.03 4.81 5.76
CA GLY A 659 24.81 3.72 6.34
C GLY A 659 26.12 3.43 5.59
N ARG A 660 26.46 2.14 5.50
CA ARG A 660 27.67 1.64 4.83
C ARG A 660 27.32 0.94 3.53
N GLY A 661 27.76 1.51 2.41
CA GLY A 661 27.57 0.99 1.07
C GLY A 661 27.10 2.03 0.08
N ASP A 662 27.15 1.68 -1.20
CA ASP A 662 26.82 2.60 -2.27
C ASP A 662 25.31 2.91 -2.31
N ALA A 663 24.96 4.14 -2.62
CA ALA A 663 23.59 4.57 -2.88
C ALA A 663 23.01 3.90 -4.14
N GLY A 664 21.69 3.80 -4.23
CA GLY A 664 20.98 3.36 -5.42
C GLY A 664 20.75 4.48 -6.43
N ASN A 665 20.11 4.18 -7.55
CA ASN A 665 19.83 5.13 -8.61
C ASN A 665 18.35 5.54 -8.63
N ALA A 666 18.08 6.78 -9.03
CA ALA A 666 16.74 7.27 -9.35
C ALA A 666 16.60 7.44 -10.86
N ILE A 667 15.70 6.67 -11.48
CA ILE A 667 15.52 6.62 -12.92
C ILE A 667 14.07 6.94 -13.27
N ILE A 668 13.86 8.04 -13.98
CA ILE A 668 12.52 8.47 -14.41
C ILE A 668 12.48 8.51 -15.93
N TYR A 669 11.52 7.83 -16.48
CA TYR A 669 11.17 7.88 -17.90
C TYR A 669 9.73 8.37 -18.04
N ALA A 670 9.55 9.56 -18.59
CA ALA A 670 8.24 10.12 -18.91
C ALA A 670 8.15 10.49 -20.37
N HIS A 671 7.05 10.12 -21.02
CA HIS A 671 6.84 10.51 -22.42
C HIS A 671 6.66 12.04 -22.55
N ASP A 672 5.87 12.63 -21.66
CA ASP A 672 5.51 14.04 -21.73
C ASP A 672 6.30 14.89 -20.72
N THR A 673 5.91 14.89 -19.45
CA THR A 673 6.42 15.84 -18.47
C THR A 673 6.93 15.15 -17.21
N VAL A 674 8.07 15.64 -16.69
CA VAL A 674 8.51 15.45 -15.31
C VAL A 674 8.51 16.80 -14.63
N SER A 675 7.81 16.93 -13.50
CA SER A 675 7.74 18.16 -12.74
C SER A 675 7.99 17.93 -11.27
N PHE A 676 8.89 18.74 -10.68
CA PHE A 676 9.08 18.86 -9.26
C PHE A 676 8.73 20.28 -8.84
N ASP A 677 7.86 20.42 -7.85
CA ASP A 677 7.34 21.72 -7.40
C ASP A 677 7.22 21.79 -5.88
N GLY A 678 7.46 22.97 -5.29
CA GLY A 678 7.21 23.23 -3.88
C GLY A 678 8.14 22.46 -2.92
N GLU A 679 9.45 22.63 -3.03
CA GLU A 679 10.48 21.94 -2.22
C GLU A 679 10.53 20.41 -2.42
N SER A 680 9.89 19.91 -3.46
CA SER A 680 9.97 18.51 -3.83
C SER A 680 11.32 18.16 -4.45
N GLY A 681 11.73 16.88 -4.39
CA GLY A 681 13.02 16.55 -4.96
C GLY A 681 13.31 15.08 -5.17
N ALA A 682 14.41 14.83 -5.90
CA ALA A 682 15.01 13.52 -6.04
C ALA A 682 16.44 13.54 -5.47
N PHE A 683 16.75 12.56 -4.62
CA PHE A 683 17.97 12.48 -3.83
C PHE A 683 18.64 11.12 -4.01
N SER A 684 19.87 11.08 -4.50
CA SER A 684 20.67 9.86 -4.64
C SER A 684 22.11 10.13 -4.25
N GLY A 685 22.32 10.53 -3.01
CA GLY A 685 23.62 10.99 -2.49
C GLY A 685 24.10 10.22 -1.28
N VAL A 686 25.19 10.70 -0.70
CA VAL A 686 25.78 10.17 0.53
C VAL A 686 25.54 11.18 1.65
N ALA A 687 24.81 10.76 2.68
CA ALA A 687 24.56 11.60 3.86
C ALA A 687 25.85 11.79 4.71
N PRO A 688 25.90 12.74 5.65
CA PRO A 688 27.11 12.99 6.48
C PRO A 688 27.62 11.78 7.24
N SER A 689 26.73 10.87 7.67
CA SER A 689 27.09 9.60 8.33
C SER A 689 27.41 8.48 7.36
N GLY A 690 27.06 8.64 6.08
CA GLY A 690 27.18 7.60 5.07
C GLY A 690 28.61 7.34 4.61
N THR A 691 28.89 6.08 4.28
CA THR A 691 30.17 5.63 3.68
C THR A 691 29.85 4.80 2.43
N GLY A 692 30.33 5.25 1.27
CA GLY A 692 30.05 4.65 -0.02
C GLY A 692 29.87 5.71 -1.10
N ASN A 693 29.67 5.31 -2.34
CA ASN A 693 29.51 6.26 -3.44
C ASN A 693 28.03 6.65 -3.61
N GLY A 694 27.80 7.90 -4.01
CA GLY A 694 26.47 8.36 -4.43
C GLY A 694 26.01 7.67 -5.70
N GLY A 695 24.71 7.41 -5.81
CA GLY A 695 24.08 6.87 -7.01
C GLY A 695 23.72 7.96 -8.03
N SER A 696 23.18 7.57 -9.15
CA SER A 696 22.85 8.47 -10.24
C SER A 696 21.37 8.86 -10.25
N ILE A 697 21.07 10.08 -10.75
CA ILE A 697 19.72 10.48 -11.15
C ILE A 697 19.70 10.58 -12.66
N ASN A 698 18.81 9.80 -13.29
CA ASN A 698 18.64 9.76 -14.74
C ASN A 698 17.20 10.10 -15.09
N ILE A 699 16.96 11.21 -15.80
CA ILE A 699 15.64 11.64 -16.24
C ILE A 699 15.61 11.72 -17.77
N THR A 700 14.61 11.07 -18.36
CA THR A 700 14.29 11.21 -19.79
C THR A 700 12.83 11.61 -19.91
N SER A 701 12.54 12.75 -20.56
CA SER A 701 11.18 13.31 -20.66
C SER A 701 10.97 14.20 -21.87
N GLY A 702 9.72 14.47 -22.23
CA GLY A 702 9.35 15.53 -23.16
C GLY A 702 9.72 16.90 -22.58
N SER A 703 9.46 17.14 -21.28
CA SER A 703 9.88 18.35 -20.56
C SER A 703 10.24 18.03 -19.11
N LEU A 704 11.21 18.78 -18.56
CA LEU A 704 11.55 18.78 -17.12
C LEU A 704 11.31 20.19 -16.57
N LEU A 705 10.52 20.29 -15.50
CA LEU A 705 10.27 21.52 -14.75
C LEU A 705 10.71 21.32 -13.28
N LEU A 706 11.57 22.21 -12.79
CA LEU A 706 11.92 22.34 -11.38
C LEU A 706 11.49 23.72 -10.90
N SER A 707 10.54 23.81 -9.97
CA SER A 707 9.98 25.09 -9.54
C SER A 707 9.79 25.19 -8.04
N ASN A 708 9.77 26.45 -7.53
CA ASN A 708 9.41 26.78 -6.17
C ASN A 708 10.27 26.06 -5.12
N GLY A 709 11.59 26.03 -5.32
CA GLY A 709 12.55 25.42 -4.42
C GLY A 709 12.79 23.93 -4.65
N ALA A 710 12.26 23.36 -5.73
CA ALA A 710 12.47 21.95 -6.07
C ALA A 710 13.96 21.65 -6.36
N GLU A 711 14.41 20.43 -6.00
CA GLU A 711 15.82 20.05 -6.08
C GLU A 711 16.05 18.66 -6.64
N LEU A 712 16.98 18.51 -7.60
CA LEU A 712 17.58 17.23 -7.97
C LEU A 712 19.01 17.19 -7.44
N THR A 713 19.35 16.21 -6.60
CA THR A 713 20.68 16.18 -5.98
C THR A 713 21.27 14.78 -5.88
N VAL A 714 22.54 14.69 -6.26
CA VAL A 714 23.41 13.52 -6.07
C VAL A 714 24.59 13.84 -5.14
N ARG A 715 24.37 14.77 -4.24
CA ARG A 715 25.38 15.34 -3.32
C ARG A 715 26.02 14.27 -2.43
N SER A 716 27.36 14.37 -2.21
CA SER A 716 28.05 13.59 -1.18
C SER A 716 28.52 14.49 -0.06
N GLN A 717 28.01 14.26 1.15
CA GLN A 717 28.44 14.93 2.39
C GLN A 717 29.22 13.99 3.33
N GLY A 718 29.21 12.69 3.03
CA GLY A 718 29.92 11.66 3.76
C GLY A 718 31.21 11.20 3.06
N SER A 719 31.62 9.98 3.39
CA SER A 719 32.86 9.40 2.86
C SER A 719 32.55 8.62 1.55
N GLY A 720 32.93 9.22 0.43
CA GLY A 720 32.75 8.65 -0.91
C GLY A 720 32.41 9.72 -1.95
N SER A 721 32.49 9.35 -3.22
CA SER A 721 32.25 10.29 -4.33
C SER A 721 30.77 10.62 -4.48
N ALA A 722 30.46 11.85 -4.93
CA ALA A 722 29.11 12.18 -5.39
C ALA A 722 28.78 11.40 -6.67
N GLY A 723 27.49 11.19 -6.92
CA GLY A 723 26.98 10.51 -8.12
C GLY A 723 26.94 11.39 -9.35
N SER A 724 26.29 10.91 -10.41
CA SER A 724 26.10 11.66 -11.64
C SER A 724 24.62 11.95 -11.88
N LEU A 725 24.32 13.18 -12.33
CA LEU A 725 22.99 13.59 -12.72
C LEU A 725 22.92 13.75 -14.24
N THR A 726 22.00 13.02 -14.87
CA THR A 726 21.83 13.10 -16.33
C THR A 726 20.36 13.37 -16.67
N VAL A 727 20.13 14.44 -17.42
CA VAL A 727 18.80 14.80 -17.93
C VAL A 727 18.82 14.86 -19.45
N LYS A 728 17.87 14.19 -20.07
CA LYS A 728 17.55 14.31 -21.49
C LYS A 728 16.09 14.69 -21.63
N ALA A 729 15.83 15.90 -22.10
CA ALA A 729 14.46 16.39 -22.24
C ALA A 729 14.27 17.26 -23.49
N GLY A 730 13.03 17.42 -23.96
CA GLY A 730 12.67 18.35 -25.03
C GLY A 730 12.78 19.81 -24.58
N ALA A 731 12.57 20.08 -23.28
CA ALA A 731 12.85 21.36 -22.61
C ALA A 731 13.23 21.09 -21.15
N ILE A 732 14.19 21.89 -20.63
CA ILE A 732 14.57 21.90 -19.22
C ILE A 732 14.34 23.31 -18.70
N GLN A 733 13.50 23.46 -17.69
CA GLN A 733 13.22 24.73 -17.05
C GLN A 733 13.46 24.63 -15.54
N LEU A 734 14.30 25.50 -15.01
CA LEU A 734 14.49 25.75 -13.59
C LEU A 734 13.88 27.12 -13.29
N ASP A 735 13.02 27.19 -12.28
CA ASP A 735 12.30 28.42 -12.00
C ASP A 735 12.08 28.62 -10.48
N ASN A 736 12.16 29.87 -10.03
CA ASN A 736 11.92 30.24 -8.64
C ASN A 736 12.64 29.32 -7.65
N GLN A 737 13.96 29.39 -7.63
CA GLN A 737 14.87 28.59 -6.78
C GLN A 737 14.93 27.09 -7.15
N GLY A 738 14.62 26.71 -8.40
CA GLY A 738 14.86 25.36 -8.91
C GLY A 738 16.35 25.03 -8.92
N LYS A 739 16.74 23.84 -8.45
CA LYS A 739 18.17 23.48 -8.23
C LYS A 739 18.52 22.12 -8.81
N ILE A 740 19.68 22.04 -9.46
CA ILE A 740 20.35 20.79 -9.83
C ILE A 740 21.72 20.78 -9.16
N ARG A 741 22.00 19.80 -8.28
CA ARG A 741 23.19 19.76 -7.45
C ARG A 741 23.91 18.42 -7.49
N ALA A 742 25.23 18.49 -7.70
CA ALA A 742 26.11 17.34 -7.55
C ALA A 742 27.35 17.72 -6.71
N ASP A 743 27.12 18.43 -5.61
CA ASP A 743 28.18 18.92 -4.70
C ASP A 743 28.85 17.78 -3.94
N THR A 744 30.12 17.96 -3.54
CA THR A 744 30.91 16.88 -2.95
C THR A 744 31.89 17.35 -1.91
N VAL A 745 32.17 16.51 -0.91
CA VAL A 745 33.31 16.69 0.02
C VAL A 745 34.50 15.80 -0.36
N SER A 746 34.31 14.77 -1.20
CA SER A 746 35.33 13.76 -1.52
C SER A 746 35.64 13.64 -3.02
N GLY A 747 35.06 14.48 -3.87
CA GLY A 747 35.24 14.44 -5.33
C GLY A 747 34.09 13.74 -6.08
N GLY A 748 34.13 13.75 -7.42
CA GLY A 748 33.05 13.29 -8.28
C GLY A 748 31.96 14.36 -8.43
N GLY A 749 30.76 13.93 -8.83
CA GLY A 749 29.61 14.83 -8.99
C GLY A 749 29.57 15.51 -10.35
N ASN A 750 29.05 14.81 -11.37
CA ASN A 750 28.90 15.41 -12.71
C ASN A 750 27.44 15.67 -13.03
N VAL A 751 27.18 16.77 -13.75
CA VAL A 751 25.86 17.11 -14.28
C VAL A 751 25.94 17.13 -15.80
N ASN A 752 25.09 16.34 -16.45
CA ASN A 752 24.97 16.25 -17.90
C ASN A 752 23.53 16.59 -18.33
N LEU A 753 23.33 17.68 -19.00
CA LEU A 753 22.03 18.14 -19.48
C LEU A 753 22.01 18.16 -21.01
N ARG A 754 21.00 17.54 -21.58
CA ARG A 754 20.76 17.57 -23.02
C ARG A 754 19.32 17.96 -23.32
N SER A 755 19.15 19.09 -24.03
CA SER A 755 17.81 19.62 -24.33
C SER A 755 17.89 20.67 -25.42
N PRO A 756 16.94 20.77 -26.37
CA PRO A 756 16.85 21.95 -27.26
C PRO A 756 16.78 23.28 -26.49
N LEU A 757 16.14 23.31 -25.33
CA LEU A 757 16.02 24.52 -24.52
C LEU A 757 16.40 24.26 -23.05
N LEU A 758 17.37 25.00 -22.53
CA LEU A 758 17.63 25.13 -21.11
C LEU A 758 17.27 26.57 -20.67
N LEU A 759 16.31 26.71 -19.77
CA LEU A 759 15.84 27.99 -19.24
C LEU A 759 16.02 28.03 -17.73
N LEU A 760 16.79 29.00 -17.23
CA LEU A 760 16.93 29.30 -15.80
C LEU A 760 16.24 30.62 -15.47
N ARG A 761 15.43 30.61 -14.41
CA ARG A 761 14.65 31.77 -13.95
C ARG A 761 14.71 31.95 -12.43
N ARG A 762 14.68 33.18 -11.97
CA ARG A 762 14.36 33.54 -10.61
C ARG A 762 15.12 32.78 -9.52
N ASN A 763 16.44 33.04 -9.42
CA ASN A 763 17.31 32.48 -8.39
C ASN A 763 17.48 30.94 -8.49
N SER A 764 17.54 30.44 -9.72
CA SER A 764 17.76 29.02 -9.97
C SER A 764 19.23 28.70 -10.20
N SER A 765 19.68 27.49 -9.88
CA SER A 765 21.11 27.17 -9.97
C SER A 765 21.40 25.72 -10.39
N ILE A 766 22.57 25.56 -11.05
CA ILE A 766 23.18 24.26 -11.36
C ILE A 766 24.57 24.25 -10.72
N THR A 767 24.81 23.33 -9.75
CA THR A 767 26.04 23.34 -8.98
C THR A 767 26.74 21.98 -8.94
N THR A 768 28.07 22.00 -9.00
CA THR A 768 28.95 20.85 -8.75
C THR A 768 30.11 21.27 -7.85
N THR A 769 29.81 22.00 -6.78
CA THR A 769 30.80 22.55 -5.87
C THR A 769 31.51 21.48 -5.05
N ALA A 770 32.79 21.73 -4.73
CA ALA A 770 33.55 20.83 -3.87
C ALA A 770 34.00 21.53 -2.58
N GLU A 771 33.77 20.85 -1.45
CA GLU A 771 34.24 21.32 -0.14
C GLU A 771 35.68 20.82 0.14
N GLY A 772 36.39 21.44 1.11
CA GLY A 772 37.72 21.02 1.51
C GLY A 772 38.75 21.09 0.37
N THR A 773 39.50 19.99 0.17
CA THR A 773 40.51 19.86 -0.89
C THR A 773 40.02 19.09 -2.11
N ALA A 774 38.75 18.72 -2.17
CA ALA A 774 38.19 18.00 -3.29
C ALA A 774 38.11 18.90 -4.54
N THR A 775 38.19 18.26 -5.72
CA THR A 775 38.02 18.94 -7.01
C THR A 775 36.56 19.09 -7.33
N GLY A 776 36.14 20.26 -7.86
CA GLY A 776 34.78 20.50 -8.38
C GLY A 776 34.40 19.51 -9.47
N GLY A 777 33.11 19.16 -9.54
CA GLY A 777 32.59 18.28 -10.57
C GLY A 777 32.41 18.98 -11.93
N ASN A 778 32.08 18.22 -12.98
CA ASN A 778 31.91 18.78 -14.31
C ASN A 778 30.44 19.03 -14.63
N ILE A 779 30.16 20.12 -15.32
CA ILE A 779 28.86 20.47 -15.86
C ILE A 779 28.94 20.49 -17.38
N ASN A 780 28.21 19.61 -18.04
CA ASN A 780 28.10 19.54 -19.49
C ASN A 780 26.66 19.83 -19.90
N VAL A 781 26.47 20.87 -20.71
CA VAL A 781 25.17 21.23 -21.28
C VAL A 781 25.27 21.19 -22.82
N ASP A 782 24.42 20.42 -23.45
CA ASP A 782 24.24 20.32 -24.88
C ASP A 782 22.82 20.77 -25.23
N ALA A 783 22.68 22.00 -25.77
CA ALA A 783 21.38 22.62 -26.03
C ALA A 783 21.37 23.44 -27.34
N ASP A 784 20.19 23.67 -27.93
CA ASP A 784 20.09 24.68 -29.00
C ASP A 784 20.12 26.09 -28.40
N PHE A 785 19.37 26.30 -27.30
CA PHE A 785 19.29 27.58 -26.60
C PHE A 785 19.51 27.42 -25.11
N ILE A 786 20.37 28.25 -24.53
CA ILE A 786 20.56 28.41 -23.09
C ILE A 786 20.15 29.84 -22.75
N VAL A 787 19.15 30.00 -21.91
CA VAL A 787 18.53 31.32 -21.63
C VAL A 787 18.42 31.56 -20.15
N SER A 788 18.92 32.72 -19.72
CA SER A 788 18.71 33.26 -18.38
C SER A 788 18.41 34.75 -18.48
N PRO A 789 17.21 35.23 -18.11
CA PRO A 789 16.91 36.65 -18.10
C PRO A 789 17.84 37.40 -17.17
N PRO A 790 18.27 38.64 -17.54
CA PRO A 790 19.21 39.43 -16.75
C PRO A 790 18.68 39.78 -15.35
N ASN A 791 19.57 39.88 -14.37
CA ASN A 791 19.28 40.25 -12.98
C ASN A 791 18.28 39.33 -12.24
N GLU A 792 18.29 38.06 -12.57
CA GLU A 792 17.48 37.03 -11.87
C GLU A 792 18.31 36.13 -10.96
N ASN A 793 19.64 36.35 -10.85
CA ASN A 793 20.56 35.58 -10.02
C ASN A 793 20.48 34.09 -10.29
N ASN A 794 20.70 33.69 -11.53
CA ASN A 794 20.71 32.30 -11.95
C ASN A 794 22.12 31.86 -12.27
N ASP A 795 22.66 30.87 -11.57
CA ASP A 795 24.07 30.54 -11.65
C ASP A 795 24.36 29.12 -12.09
N ILE A 796 25.47 28.95 -12.80
CA ILE A 796 26.06 27.64 -13.10
C ILE A 796 27.46 27.60 -12.46
N ILE A 797 27.66 26.78 -11.42
CA ILE A 797 28.82 26.87 -10.52
C ILE A 797 29.52 25.49 -10.45
N ALA A 798 30.79 25.48 -10.77
CA ALA A 798 31.69 24.34 -10.60
C ALA A 798 32.94 24.68 -9.73
N ASN A 799 32.75 25.48 -8.69
CA ASN A 799 33.81 25.92 -7.82
C ASN A 799 34.28 24.82 -6.85
N ALA A 800 35.52 24.97 -6.38
CA ALA A 800 36.05 24.19 -5.26
C ALA A 800 36.55 25.11 -4.15
N PHE A 801 36.48 24.66 -2.88
CA PHE A 801 36.99 25.48 -1.77
C PHE A 801 38.52 25.63 -1.83
N ALA A 802 39.28 24.55 -1.66
CA ALA A 802 40.73 24.54 -1.74
C ALA A 802 41.30 23.62 -2.83
N GLY A 803 40.46 22.80 -3.44
CA GLY A 803 40.82 21.98 -4.58
C GLY A 803 40.74 22.76 -5.91
N SER A 804 40.95 22.10 -7.03
CA SER A 804 40.76 22.68 -8.37
C SER A 804 39.27 22.86 -8.66
N GLY A 805 38.88 23.97 -9.28
CA GLY A 805 37.52 24.09 -9.86
C GLY A 805 37.28 23.01 -10.92
N GLY A 806 36.00 22.69 -11.15
CA GLY A 806 35.56 21.75 -12.18
C GLY A 806 35.59 22.36 -13.58
N GLN A 807 35.00 21.60 -14.52
CA GLN A 807 34.87 22.04 -15.91
C GLN A 807 33.40 22.34 -16.23
N ILE A 808 33.10 23.52 -16.74
CA ILE A 808 31.80 23.86 -17.33
C ILE A 808 31.96 23.86 -18.85
N THR A 809 31.21 23.02 -19.55
CA THR A 809 31.15 22.98 -21.02
C THR A 809 29.72 23.27 -21.44
N LEU A 810 29.51 24.40 -22.09
CA LEU A 810 28.22 24.77 -22.68
C LEU A 810 28.34 24.72 -24.22
N THR A 811 27.63 23.81 -24.83
CA THR A 811 27.51 23.69 -26.29
C THR A 811 26.11 24.13 -26.69
N ALA A 812 25.99 25.24 -27.42
CA ALA A 812 24.71 25.77 -27.82
C ALA A 812 24.77 26.60 -29.10
N GLN A 813 23.64 26.72 -29.82
CA GLN A 813 23.54 27.66 -30.95
C GLN A 813 23.54 29.12 -30.43
N ARG A 814 22.90 29.38 -29.29
CA ARG A 814 22.87 30.72 -28.65
C ARG A 814 22.79 30.55 -27.11
N ILE A 815 23.53 31.42 -26.44
CA ILE A 815 23.51 31.58 -24.96
C ILE A 815 23.17 33.04 -24.64
N PHE A 816 22.18 33.20 -23.75
CA PHE A 816 21.71 34.55 -23.35
C PHE A 816 21.77 34.73 -21.85
N GLY A 817 22.26 35.84 -21.41
CA GLY A 817 22.13 36.39 -20.05
C GLY A 817 23.08 35.84 -19.00
N PHE A 818 24.19 35.22 -19.38
CA PHE A 818 25.23 34.76 -18.47
C PHE A 818 26.53 35.52 -18.63
N ASP A 819 27.21 35.78 -17.52
CA ASP A 819 28.58 36.34 -17.46
C ASP A 819 29.56 35.28 -16.94
N VAL A 820 30.68 35.13 -17.62
CA VAL A 820 31.78 34.31 -17.08
C VAL A 820 32.56 35.15 -16.06
N ARG A 821 32.67 34.65 -14.83
CA ARG A 821 33.36 35.32 -13.72
C ARG A 821 34.59 34.57 -13.25
N THR A 822 35.68 35.27 -13.10
CA THR A 822 36.89 34.76 -12.44
C THR A 822 36.82 34.98 -10.91
N ARG A 823 37.78 34.39 -10.19
CA ARG A 823 37.92 34.60 -8.75
C ARG A 823 38.16 36.10 -8.43
N GLU A 824 38.99 36.77 -9.20
CA GLU A 824 39.32 38.18 -9.06
C GLU A 824 38.11 39.07 -9.34
N ASP A 825 37.26 38.71 -10.25
CA ASP A 825 36.01 39.42 -10.51
C ASP A 825 35.06 39.34 -9.31
N LEU A 826 34.90 38.14 -8.69
CA LEU A 826 34.09 38.02 -7.48
C LEU A 826 34.68 38.77 -6.31
N GLN A 827 36.01 38.71 -6.10
CA GLN A 827 36.66 39.50 -5.05
C GLN A 827 36.38 41.00 -5.18
N ARG A 828 36.46 41.52 -6.39
CA ARG A 828 36.16 42.90 -6.69
C ARG A 828 34.69 43.28 -6.52
N LEU A 829 33.79 42.45 -7.05
CA LEU A 829 32.34 42.69 -7.01
C LEU A 829 31.74 42.54 -5.63
N LEU A 830 32.16 41.54 -4.86
CA LEU A 830 31.74 41.28 -3.48
C LEU A 830 32.50 42.10 -2.46
N ASN A 831 33.57 42.78 -2.87
CA ASN A 831 34.47 43.54 -2.02
C ASN A 831 35.03 42.72 -0.83
N THR A 832 35.45 41.48 -1.11
CA THR A 832 35.97 40.56 -0.11
C THR A 832 37.12 39.72 -0.66
N THR A 833 38.09 39.36 0.21
CA THR A 833 39.13 38.36 -0.10
C THR A 833 38.96 37.09 0.70
N ASN A 834 37.90 37.02 1.52
CA ASN A 834 37.58 35.82 2.30
C ASN A 834 37.06 34.71 1.37
N PRO A 835 37.72 33.55 1.30
CA PRO A 835 37.28 32.43 0.46
C PRO A 835 35.83 31.98 0.70
N ASP A 836 35.40 31.98 1.96
CA ASP A 836 34.03 31.55 2.35
C ASP A 836 32.94 32.49 1.83
N GLU A 837 33.30 33.70 1.45
CA GLU A 837 32.40 34.73 0.96
C GLU A 837 32.39 34.85 -0.58
N LEU A 838 33.29 34.14 -1.29
CA LEU A 838 33.36 34.14 -2.76
C LEU A 838 32.30 33.23 -3.37
N ASP A 839 31.04 33.59 -3.17
CA ASP A 839 29.86 32.92 -3.67
C ASP A 839 29.15 33.77 -4.72
N PRO A 840 29.07 33.34 -5.99
CA PRO A 840 28.40 34.11 -7.04
C PRO A 840 26.90 34.32 -6.74
N GLN A 841 26.24 33.40 -6.00
CA GLN A 841 24.83 33.55 -5.62
C GLN A 841 24.54 34.81 -4.75
N ARG A 842 25.56 35.48 -4.27
CA ARG A 842 25.42 36.78 -3.56
C ARG A 842 25.35 37.99 -4.51
N LEU A 843 25.58 37.76 -5.82
CA LEU A 843 25.43 38.80 -6.84
C LEU A 843 24.04 38.73 -7.44
N PRO A 844 23.47 39.85 -7.90
CA PRO A 844 22.17 39.81 -8.62
C PRO A 844 22.29 39.38 -10.08
N THR A 845 23.51 39.09 -10.55
CA THR A 845 23.80 38.68 -11.94
C THR A 845 23.67 37.16 -12.11
N ASN A 846 23.67 36.68 -13.35
CA ASN A 846 23.69 35.28 -13.66
C ASN A 846 25.13 34.88 -14.04
N ASP A 847 25.75 34.06 -13.24
CA ASP A 847 27.20 33.88 -13.33
C ASP A 847 27.61 32.44 -13.66
N LEU A 848 28.65 32.30 -14.51
CA LEU A 848 29.35 31.04 -14.79
C LEU A 848 30.68 31.05 -14.08
N THR A 849 30.86 30.18 -13.09
CA THR A 849 32.09 30.17 -12.29
C THR A 849 32.66 28.76 -12.13
N ALA A 850 34.00 28.65 -12.32
CA ALA A 850 34.75 27.42 -12.13
C ALA A 850 36.16 27.75 -11.65
N PHE A 851 36.36 27.88 -10.34
CA PHE A 851 37.66 28.25 -9.76
C PHE A 851 37.88 27.68 -8.35
N SER A 852 39.11 27.76 -7.85
CA SER A 852 39.44 27.50 -6.46
C SER A 852 39.23 28.77 -5.61
N GLN A 853 38.38 28.68 -4.55
CA GLN A 853 38.07 29.82 -3.69
C GLN A 853 39.29 30.23 -2.80
N ALA A 854 39.93 29.25 -2.17
CA ALA A 854 41.01 29.50 -1.21
C ALA A 854 42.41 29.45 -1.80
N ASN A 855 42.64 28.77 -2.93
CA ASN A 855 43.96 28.55 -3.48
C ASN A 855 44.14 29.13 -4.90
N PRO A 856 44.72 30.36 -5.05
CA PRO A 856 44.88 30.98 -6.37
C PRO A 856 45.98 30.34 -7.24
N THR A 857 46.81 29.46 -6.67
CA THR A 857 47.95 28.83 -7.37
C THR A 857 47.62 27.44 -7.95
N ILE A 858 46.47 26.85 -7.58
CA ILE A 858 45.99 25.59 -8.18
C ILE A 858 45.31 25.93 -9.50
N ASP A 859 45.42 25.06 -10.49
CA ASP A 859 44.75 25.17 -11.77
C ASP A 859 43.27 25.51 -11.56
N THR A 860 42.90 26.70 -12.05
CA THR A 860 41.52 27.14 -12.08
C THR A 860 40.74 26.20 -12.98
N GLY A 861 39.53 25.83 -12.59
CA GLY A 861 38.61 25.11 -13.49
C GLY A 861 38.39 25.88 -14.78
N VAL A 862 37.82 25.26 -15.74
CA VAL A 862 37.66 25.82 -17.09
C VAL A 862 36.19 26.02 -17.43
N VAL A 863 35.84 27.22 -17.87
CA VAL A 863 34.54 27.50 -18.51
C VAL A 863 34.71 27.54 -20.01
N THR A 864 34.15 26.59 -20.73
CA THR A 864 34.22 26.49 -22.19
C THR A 864 32.83 26.74 -22.76
N VAL A 865 32.70 27.74 -23.60
CA VAL A 865 31.48 28.09 -24.31
C VAL A 865 31.71 27.83 -25.79
N GLN A 866 30.95 26.84 -26.36
CA GLN A 866 31.03 26.43 -27.76
C GLN A 866 29.76 26.88 -28.46
N THR A 867 29.84 27.97 -29.24
CA THR A 867 28.76 28.42 -30.14
C THR A 867 29.28 28.44 -31.60
N PRO A 868 28.42 28.16 -32.60
CA PRO A 868 28.82 28.29 -33.99
C PRO A 868 29.34 29.71 -34.24
N ALA A 869 30.46 29.84 -34.98
CA ALA A 869 31.02 31.15 -35.33
C ALA A 869 29.95 31.93 -36.10
N LEU A 870 29.50 33.05 -35.56
CA LEU A 870 28.66 33.98 -36.26
C LEU A 870 29.50 34.66 -37.33
N ASP A 871 29.10 34.58 -38.60
CA ASP A 871 29.62 35.45 -39.61
C ASP A 871 29.22 36.91 -39.25
N PRO A 872 30.18 37.79 -38.84
CA PRO A 872 29.85 39.15 -38.42
C PRO A 872 29.29 40.00 -39.55
N THR A 873 29.27 39.51 -40.80
CA THR A 873 28.75 40.20 -41.97
C THR A 873 27.23 39.95 -42.18
N GLN A 874 26.61 39.02 -41.54
CA GLN A 874 25.15 38.87 -41.54
C GLN A 874 24.55 39.78 -40.47
N GLY A 875 24.11 40.92 -40.88
CA GLY A 875 23.64 42.02 -40.03
C GLY A 875 22.67 41.60 -38.91
N LEU A 876 22.89 42.16 -37.77
CA LEU A 876 21.96 42.18 -36.66
C LEU A 876 20.60 42.71 -37.16
N THR A 877 19.66 41.88 -37.41
CA THR A 877 18.26 42.27 -37.53
C THR A 877 17.82 42.66 -36.14
N ALA A 878 17.61 43.96 -35.92
CA ALA A 878 16.99 44.41 -34.67
C ALA A 878 15.67 43.66 -34.49
N LEU A 879 15.53 43.01 -33.36
CA LEU A 879 14.24 42.42 -32.96
C LEU A 879 13.19 43.54 -33.00
N PRO A 880 12.04 43.35 -33.67
CA PRO A 880 10.96 44.31 -33.61
C PRO A 880 10.57 44.53 -32.16
N ILE A 881 10.56 45.80 -31.73
CA ILE A 881 10.18 46.21 -30.37
C ILE A 881 8.64 46.06 -30.15
N ASP A 882 7.93 45.81 -31.22
CA ASP A 882 6.48 45.61 -31.14
C ASP A 882 6.16 44.12 -31.01
N PHE A 883 5.56 43.76 -29.89
CA PHE A 883 4.89 42.49 -29.73
C PHE A 883 3.75 42.40 -30.72
N THR A 884 3.91 41.61 -31.77
CA THR A 884 2.81 41.32 -32.68
C THR A 884 1.75 40.59 -31.90
N ASP A 885 0.59 41.22 -31.72
CA ASP A 885 -0.58 40.61 -31.14
C ASP A 885 -0.95 39.36 -31.97
N PRO A 886 -0.94 38.14 -31.41
CA PRO A 886 -1.24 36.93 -32.17
C PRO A 886 -2.64 36.95 -32.78
N SER A 887 -3.55 37.80 -32.26
CA SER A 887 -4.88 37.96 -32.82
C SER A 887 -4.87 38.69 -34.18
N GLN A 888 -3.80 39.42 -34.52
CA GLN A 888 -3.66 40.10 -35.82
C GLN A 888 -3.00 39.23 -36.88
N LEU A 889 -2.33 38.14 -36.51
CA LEU A 889 -1.73 37.20 -37.45
C LEU A 889 -2.76 36.27 -38.11
N ILE A 890 -3.97 36.19 -37.59
CA ILE A 890 -5.06 35.38 -38.16
C ILE A 890 -5.84 36.17 -39.25
N ALA A 891 -5.72 37.50 -39.26
CA ALA A 891 -6.48 38.37 -40.14
C ALA A 891 -5.82 38.68 -41.50
N ALA A 892 -4.60 38.20 -41.78
CA ALA A 892 -3.82 38.68 -42.93
C ALA A 892 -3.75 37.73 -44.13
N THR A 893 -4.40 36.60 -44.10
CA THR A 893 -4.39 35.66 -45.25
C THR A 893 -5.79 35.12 -45.54
N CYS A 894 -6.33 35.57 -46.62
CA CYS A 894 -7.59 35.24 -47.30
C CYS A 894 -8.69 36.24 -47.03
N LEU A 895 -8.87 37.18 -47.91
CA LEU A 895 -10.17 37.86 -48.12
C LEU A 895 -11.20 36.75 -48.39
N ALA A 896 -12.04 36.51 -47.39
CA ALA A 896 -13.17 35.61 -47.55
C ALA A 896 -14.16 36.26 -48.47
N ASP A 897 -14.56 35.55 -49.53
CA ASP A 897 -15.76 35.90 -50.30
C ASP A 897 -16.95 35.96 -49.35
N GLU A 898 -17.75 36.97 -49.54
CA GLU A 898 -19.01 37.17 -48.84
C GLU A 898 -19.94 35.95 -49.07
N GLY A 899 -20.02 35.09 -48.04
CA GLY A 899 -20.88 33.90 -48.09
C GLY A 899 -20.41 32.67 -47.30
N SER A 900 -19.19 32.70 -46.77
CA SER A 900 -18.67 31.57 -45.99
C SER A 900 -19.10 31.69 -44.52
N SER A 901 -19.98 30.81 -44.03
CA SER A 901 -20.28 30.65 -42.64
C SER A 901 -19.56 29.43 -42.05
N PHE A 902 -18.84 29.61 -40.97
CA PHE A 902 -18.22 28.51 -40.22
C PHE A 902 -19.23 28.04 -39.17
N ALA A 903 -19.79 26.85 -39.32
CA ALA A 903 -20.63 26.23 -38.33
C ALA A 903 -19.82 25.18 -37.55
N ILE A 904 -19.62 25.38 -36.24
CA ILE A 904 -19.05 24.40 -35.36
C ILE A 904 -20.15 23.39 -35.01
N THR A 905 -20.10 22.19 -35.63
CA THR A 905 -20.99 21.07 -35.32
C THR A 905 -20.25 20.02 -34.52
N GLY A 906 -19.71 20.38 -33.38
CA GLY A 906 -19.05 19.44 -32.47
C GLY A 906 -19.40 19.76 -31.02
N ARG A 907 -19.67 18.73 -30.22
CA ARG A 907 -19.77 18.83 -28.77
C ARG A 907 -18.37 19.01 -28.19
N GLY A 908 -17.90 20.22 -28.05
CA GLY A 908 -16.68 20.56 -27.38
C GLY A 908 -16.62 22.08 -27.32
N GLY A 909 -17.06 22.66 -26.23
CA GLY A 909 -16.84 24.06 -25.93
C GLY A 909 -15.34 24.33 -25.80
N LEU A 910 -14.93 25.58 -26.06
CA LEU A 910 -13.62 26.06 -25.64
C LEU A 910 -13.44 25.78 -24.13
N PRO A 911 -12.26 25.41 -23.68
CA PRO A 911 -11.97 25.35 -22.25
C PRO A 911 -12.36 26.65 -21.58
N GLU A 912 -13.02 26.59 -20.44
CA GLU A 912 -13.39 27.78 -19.67
C GLU A 912 -12.15 28.60 -19.31
N ASP A 913 -12.29 29.91 -19.35
CA ASP A 913 -11.25 30.87 -18.99
C ASP A 913 -10.81 30.58 -17.53
N PRO A 914 -9.54 30.27 -17.28
CA PRO A 914 -9.04 29.97 -15.93
C PRO A 914 -9.17 31.10 -14.91
N ARG A 915 -9.70 32.27 -15.32
CA ARG A 915 -9.96 33.43 -14.47
C ARG A 915 -11.40 33.53 -13.97
N GLN A 916 -12.29 32.60 -14.36
CA GLN A 916 -13.66 32.58 -13.83
C GLN A 916 -13.80 31.56 -12.70
N PRO A 917 -14.53 31.84 -11.62
CA PRO A 917 -14.75 30.90 -10.54
C PRO A 917 -15.61 29.72 -11.04
N LEU A 918 -15.19 28.50 -10.70
CA LEU A 918 -15.88 27.25 -10.97
C LEU A 918 -17.31 27.31 -10.43
N MET A 919 -18.29 27.42 -11.29
CA MET A 919 -19.69 27.22 -10.93
C MET A 919 -20.00 25.72 -10.96
N GLY A 920 -20.64 25.27 -9.91
CA GLY A 920 -20.82 23.88 -9.57
C GLY A 920 -21.44 23.00 -10.63
N GLN A 921 -21.15 21.71 -10.49
CA GLN A 921 -21.61 20.58 -11.29
C GLN A 921 -23.11 20.62 -11.59
N GLU A 922 -23.48 20.80 -12.83
CA GLU A 922 -24.77 20.33 -13.32
C GLU A 922 -24.65 18.84 -13.66
N ILE A 923 -25.41 18.04 -12.95
CA ILE A 923 -25.59 16.60 -13.21
C ILE A 923 -26.29 16.49 -14.58
N TRP A 924 -25.64 15.84 -15.50
CA TRP A 924 -26.17 15.54 -16.82
C TRP A 924 -27.41 14.63 -16.69
N GLN A 925 -28.61 15.12 -16.87
CA GLN A 925 -29.83 14.33 -17.04
C GLN A 925 -30.05 14.06 -18.51
N ASP A 926 -30.09 12.79 -18.90
CA ASP A 926 -30.51 12.35 -20.24
C ASP A 926 -32.03 12.60 -20.39
N GLU A 927 -32.39 13.71 -21.02
CA GLU A 927 -33.78 14.03 -21.34
C GLU A 927 -34.34 13.23 -22.54
N ARG A 928 -34.05 11.96 -22.65
CA ARG A 928 -34.87 11.09 -23.52
C ARG A 928 -36.04 10.57 -22.72
N GLY A 929 -37.12 11.40 -22.72
CA GLY A 929 -38.39 11.05 -22.11
C GLY A 929 -38.91 9.72 -22.64
N ALA A 930 -39.20 8.81 -21.73
CA ALA A 930 -40.04 7.65 -21.99
C ALA A 930 -41.44 8.13 -22.43
N ARG A 931 -41.79 7.90 -23.65
CA ARG A 931 -43.18 7.85 -24.07
C ARG A 931 -43.64 6.42 -23.88
N GLU A 932 -44.52 6.20 -22.92
CA GLU A 932 -45.51 5.11 -22.98
C GLU A 932 -46.37 5.29 -24.22
N ASP A 933 -46.35 4.26 -25.05
CA ASP A 933 -47.52 3.61 -25.63
C ASP A 933 -47.10 2.74 -26.83
N GLY A 934 -47.41 1.51 -26.70
CA GLY A 934 -47.78 0.40 -27.56
C GLY A 934 -47.34 0.42 -29.02
N GLU A 935 -46.57 -0.54 -29.40
CA GLU A 935 -46.63 -1.49 -30.53
C GLU A 935 -45.23 -1.92 -30.96
N VAL A 936 -44.97 -3.19 -30.73
CA VAL A 936 -43.79 -3.89 -31.25
C VAL A 936 -43.91 -4.00 -32.75
N ARG A 937 -43.03 -3.34 -33.48
CA ARG A 937 -42.67 -3.74 -34.87
C ARG A 937 -41.16 -4.02 -34.87
N GLU A 938 -40.85 -5.29 -35.10
CA GLU A 938 -39.54 -5.72 -35.53
C GLU A 938 -39.05 -4.89 -36.74
N VAL A 939 -37.95 -4.16 -36.55
CA VAL A 939 -37.16 -3.61 -37.63
C VAL A 939 -35.80 -4.24 -37.58
N GLU A 940 -35.43 -4.88 -38.67
CA GLU A 940 -34.15 -5.55 -38.93
C GLU A 940 -32.94 -4.77 -38.39
N ARG A 941 -32.05 -5.46 -37.68
CA ARG A 941 -30.74 -4.95 -37.29
C ARG A 941 -29.88 -4.67 -38.51
N GLY A 942 -29.88 -3.42 -38.96
CA GLY A 942 -28.85 -2.89 -39.81
C GLY A 942 -27.51 -2.90 -39.07
N ARG A 943 -26.50 -3.55 -39.68
CA ARG A 943 -25.13 -3.57 -39.20
C ARG A 943 -24.65 -2.13 -38.98
N GLY A 944 -24.36 -1.78 -37.73
CA GLY A 944 -23.72 -0.50 -37.38
C GLY A 944 -22.37 -0.39 -38.08
N VAL A 945 -22.20 0.65 -38.89
CA VAL A 945 -20.91 1.00 -39.48
C VAL A 945 -20.00 1.44 -38.30
N PRO A 946 -18.80 0.88 -38.12
CA PRO A 946 -17.89 1.30 -37.05
C PRO A 946 -17.52 2.78 -37.26
N ILE A 947 -17.55 3.55 -36.19
CA ILE A 947 -17.08 4.93 -36.18
C ILE A 947 -15.55 4.91 -36.34
N VAL A 948 -15.03 5.45 -37.43
CA VAL A 948 -13.60 5.50 -37.76
C VAL A 948 -13.09 6.95 -37.58
N LYS A 949 -11.93 7.12 -36.98
CA LYS A 949 -11.31 8.44 -36.81
C LYS A 949 -10.97 9.05 -38.15
N ALA A 950 -11.40 10.29 -38.38
CA ALA A 950 -11.06 11.03 -39.61
C ALA A 950 -9.54 11.28 -39.71
N GLN A 951 -8.96 11.03 -40.88
CA GLN A 951 -7.52 11.17 -41.12
C GLN A 951 -7.21 12.27 -42.17
N ASP A 952 -8.23 12.71 -42.95
CA ASP A 952 -8.08 13.76 -43.96
C ASP A 952 -9.41 14.48 -44.22
N TRP A 953 -9.44 15.49 -45.05
CA TRP A 953 -10.63 16.25 -45.46
C TRP A 953 -10.67 16.46 -46.96
N ILE A 954 -11.86 16.53 -47.50
CA ILE A 954 -12.12 16.86 -48.92
C ILE A 954 -13.19 17.95 -48.99
N VAL A 955 -13.16 18.70 -50.07
CA VAL A 955 -14.22 19.67 -50.42
C VAL A 955 -15.13 19.03 -51.45
N ASP A 956 -16.44 18.93 -51.16
CA ASP A 956 -17.37 18.36 -52.09
C ASP A 956 -17.74 19.32 -53.22
N ARG A 957 -18.56 18.88 -54.17
CA ARG A 957 -18.93 19.69 -55.34
C ARG A 957 -19.77 20.94 -55.02
N THR A 958 -20.20 21.08 -53.75
CA THR A 958 -20.97 22.22 -53.24
C THR A 958 -20.11 23.21 -52.47
N GLY A 959 -18.79 22.92 -52.30
CA GLY A 959 -17.83 23.73 -51.56
C GLY A 959 -17.82 23.39 -50.04
N THR A 960 -18.51 22.33 -49.59
CA THR A 960 -18.53 21.92 -48.19
C THR A 960 -17.32 21.04 -47.85
N VAL A 961 -16.67 21.30 -46.73
CA VAL A 961 -15.56 20.48 -46.21
C VAL A 961 -16.13 19.24 -45.52
N VAL A 962 -15.73 18.06 -45.99
CA VAL A 962 -16.13 16.75 -45.41
C VAL A 962 -14.89 16.03 -44.89
N LEU A 963 -14.93 15.59 -43.64
CA LEU A 963 -13.85 14.78 -43.01
C LEU A 963 -13.96 13.32 -43.45
N VAL A 964 -12.85 12.72 -43.91
CA VAL A 964 -12.82 11.34 -44.44
C VAL A 964 -11.82 10.47 -43.65
N ALA A 965 -12.16 9.20 -43.48
CA ALA A 965 -11.31 8.25 -42.76
C ALA A 965 -10.23 7.56 -43.60
N GLN A 966 -10.38 7.55 -44.95
CA GLN A 966 -9.40 7.08 -45.92
C GLN A 966 -9.65 7.78 -47.26
N GLN A 967 -8.57 8.12 -47.97
CA GLN A 967 -8.70 8.59 -49.36
C GLN A 967 -9.37 7.51 -50.21
N PRO A 968 -10.43 7.82 -50.95
CA PRO A 968 -10.99 6.87 -51.89
C PRO A 968 -9.98 6.62 -53.04
N GLN A 969 -9.53 5.39 -53.16
CA GLN A 969 -8.82 4.99 -54.38
C GLN A 969 -9.81 4.96 -55.53
N THR A 970 -9.79 5.96 -56.38
CA THR A 970 -10.59 5.99 -57.63
C THR A 970 -9.73 6.18 -58.86
N HIS A 971 -10.10 5.42 -59.88
CA HIS A 971 -9.58 5.52 -61.21
C HIS A 971 -9.78 6.94 -61.83
N PRO A 972 -8.96 7.30 -62.84
CA PRO A 972 -8.72 8.67 -63.26
C PRO A 972 -9.85 9.21 -64.12
N SER A 973 -10.67 10.08 -63.57
CA SER A 973 -11.31 11.16 -64.37
C SER A 973 -12.04 12.11 -63.41
N GLY A 974 -11.42 13.22 -63.09
CA GLY A 974 -11.98 14.29 -62.29
C GLY A 974 -11.07 14.76 -61.18
N ALA A 975 -10.15 15.60 -61.51
CA ALA A 975 -9.22 16.20 -60.53
C ALA A 975 -9.97 17.02 -59.49
N LEU A 976 -9.95 16.58 -58.24
CA LEU A 976 -10.19 17.43 -57.10
C LEU A 976 -8.85 18.10 -56.75
N MET A 977 -8.71 19.37 -57.13
CA MET A 977 -7.57 20.18 -56.74
C MET A 977 -7.68 20.62 -55.29
N HIS A 978 -6.62 20.38 -54.53
CA HIS A 978 -6.34 21.16 -53.31
C HIS A 978 -6.14 22.62 -53.75
N PRO A 979 -6.76 23.61 -53.10
CA PRO A 979 -6.43 25.00 -53.38
C PRO A 979 -5.03 25.27 -52.76
N SER A 980 -4.00 25.28 -53.65
CA SER A 980 -2.71 25.85 -53.29
C SER A 980 -2.86 27.36 -53.35
N CYS A 981 -2.59 28.06 -52.28
CA CYS A 981 -2.42 29.52 -52.31
C CYS A 981 -1.21 29.85 -53.20
N ALA A 982 -1.46 30.36 -54.39
CA ALA A 982 -0.43 30.92 -55.26
C ALA A 982 -0.07 32.32 -54.73
N LEU A 983 1.21 32.53 -54.45
CA LEU A 983 1.78 33.84 -54.17
C LEU A 983 1.68 34.70 -55.42
N PRO A 984 1.32 35.98 -55.38
CA PRO A 984 1.36 36.85 -56.57
C PRO A 984 2.84 37.15 -56.89
N ASN A 985 3.18 36.88 -58.18
CA ASN A 985 4.42 37.29 -58.76
C ASN A 985 4.55 38.83 -58.74
N ILE A 986 5.56 39.32 -58.07
CA ILE A 986 6.07 40.67 -58.25
C ILE A 986 7.36 40.51 -59.04
N SER A 987 7.33 40.96 -60.29
CA SER A 987 8.51 41.23 -61.13
C SER A 987 8.54 42.73 -61.47
N PRO A 988 9.69 43.27 -61.84
CA PRO A 988 11.01 43.39 -61.25
C PRO A 988 11.20 44.66 -60.45
#